data_0e09db8674440defc600a69009be393c
#
_entry.id   0e09db8674440defc600a69009be393c
#
_cell.length_a   1.000
_cell.length_b   1.000
_cell.length_c   1.000
_cell.angle_alpha   90.00
_cell.angle_beta   90.00
_cell.angle_gamma   90.00
#
_symmetry.space_group_name_H-M   'P 1'
#
loop_
_entity.id
_entity.type
_entity.pdbx_description
1 polymer ?
#
loop_
_entity_poly.entity_id
_entity_poly.type
_entity_poly.pdbx_seq_one_letter_code
_entity_poly.pdbx_strand_id
1 'polypeptide(L)'
;MSFEFTQESLPKNFDHKQASQRIFDRWSDSGYFHADAESDKPAFSIVIPPPNVTGALHLGHALNSTLQDILVRMRRMQGFEVLWMPGTDHAGIATQAVVERRLREEEGLSRHDLGREALVERIWEWKGQYEKRIISQLKQLGSSCDWERTRFTLDDICARAVRHTFFDLFNKSYIYRGKRLVNWDTFLQTAVSDDEVFHEVVEGHFWHFRYAVIDPQSGEPTHVTIATTRPETMLGDTAVAVHPDPAKAFEKIITNLELRIGEAADAGQADSGELQSELERLRERQVNVLPILEQLRDMAVAGRMLHLPLVDREIPLVVDIWAKPELGSGCVKITPAHDPNDYEVGQRQSLPMINILCPDGTLNANAGSYEGQTMSEARKQVVADLESLGLMSEIEDREIDLAHSDRSKTPIEPCLADQWFVKMDVLAQSAMDAVTDEKVKIFPQRYRRGYLDWLGEKRDWPVSRQLWWGHQIPIWSRCCETEEDLQQQQETLDGHVQIQAGGVAYQVEFTAAQNEASRTDATQADTHFAVIHVGIEVEDSALEAEFEVLGYQREEDVLDTWFSSALWPHSTLSWPDETTELAKFYPSTTLITSRDIITLWVARMVLMGLNNLGEVPFSEVFIHPKILDGYGETMSKSKGNGVDPLDVIEKFGADALRFGLAYLTTETQDVRMPVQFECPHCASAIEQTKKNRELPRVTCPQCEEEFHTQWARNDEDLALPRGAVLSERFEISRNFCTKLWNASRFTLMNLSGYEAAEVGAEDLAFEDRWILSRLSSV
;
A
#
# COMPACT_ATOMS: atom_id res chain seq x y z
N MET A 1 -49.35 -24.43 1.73
CA MET A 1 -48.75 -24.76 0.44
C MET A 1 -48.52 -26.26 0.44
N SER A 2 -49.27 -27.02 -0.38
CA SER A 2 -49.06 -28.45 -0.57
C SER A 2 -47.80 -28.60 -1.45
N PHE A 3 -46.70 -29.06 -0.89
CA PHE A 3 -45.54 -29.48 -1.66
C PHE A 3 -45.86 -30.84 -2.28
N GLU A 4 -46.22 -30.85 -3.58
CA GLU A 4 -46.16 -32.08 -4.35
C GLU A 4 -44.70 -32.48 -4.52
N PHE A 5 -44.21 -33.41 -3.74
CA PHE A 5 -42.93 -34.09 -3.96
C PHE A 5 -43.06 -34.99 -5.18
N THR A 6 -42.77 -34.48 -6.36
CA THR A 6 -42.59 -35.32 -7.55
C THR A 6 -41.38 -36.22 -7.35
N GLN A 7 -41.55 -37.51 -7.63
CA GLN A 7 -40.59 -38.62 -7.45
C GLN A 7 -39.35 -38.58 -8.37
N GLU A 8 -38.81 -37.43 -8.67
CA GLU A 8 -37.49 -37.38 -9.31
C GLU A 8 -36.42 -37.58 -8.23
N SER A 9 -35.92 -38.82 -8.16
CA SER A 9 -34.81 -39.14 -7.27
C SER A 9 -33.61 -38.24 -7.62
N LEU A 10 -33.08 -37.50 -6.61
CA LEU A 10 -31.84 -36.77 -6.79
C LEU A 10 -30.75 -37.69 -7.37
N PRO A 11 -29.99 -37.24 -8.33
CA PRO A 11 -28.90 -38.03 -8.93
C PRO A 11 -27.91 -38.49 -7.86
N LYS A 12 -27.25 -39.62 -8.10
CA LYS A 12 -26.27 -40.18 -7.16
C LYS A 12 -25.16 -39.19 -6.83
N ASN A 13 -24.71 -38.44 -7.82
CA ASN A 13 -23.67 -37.43 -7.69
C ASN A 13 -24.26 -36.06 -7.95
N PHE A 14 -23.84 -35.06 -7.19
CA PHE A 14 -24.16 -33.65 -7.41
C PHE A 14 -23.30 -33.08 -8.51
N ASP A 15 -23.91 -32.59 -9.58
CA ASP A 15 -23.23 -31.84 -10.62
C ASP A 15 -23.18 -30.35 -10.24
N HIS A 16 -22.07 -29.94 -9.59
CA HIS A 16 -21.90 -28.59 -9.11
C HIS A 16 -21.81 -27.58 -10.27
N LYS A 17 -21.24 -27.95 -11.42
CA LYS A 17 -21.05 -27.03 -12.55
C LYS A 17 -22.38 -26.54 -13.11
N GLN A 18 -23.26 -27.47 -13.42
CA GLN A 18 -24.59 -27.14 -13.96
C GLN A 18 -25.49 -26.50 -12.90
N ALA A 19 -25.44 -26.99 -11.66
CA ALA A 19 -26.30 -26.51 -10.60
C ALA A 19 -25.95 -25.08 -10.17
N SER A 20 -24.67 -24.75 -10.04
CA SER A 20 -24.21 -23.42 -9.56
C SER A 20 -24.67 -22.30 -10.48
N GLN A 21 -24.49 -22.44 -11.81
CA GLN A 21 -24.93 -21.42 -12.76
C GLN A 21 -26.45 -21.23 -12.73
N ARG A 22 -27.23 -22.33 -12.80
CA ARG A 22 -28.70 -22.29 -12.77
C ARG A 22 -29.26 -21.65 -11.50
N ILE A 23 -28.64 -21.94 -10.36
CA ILE A 23 -29.07 -21.40 -9.06
C ILE A 23 -28.76 -19.90 -8.99
N PHE A 24 -27.54 -19.51 -9.41
CA PHE A 24 -27.12 -18.11 -9.43
C PHE A 24 -28.01 -17.25 -10.33
N ASP A 25 -28.27 -17.71 -11.57
CA ASP A 25 -29.16 -17.03 -12.51
C ASP A 25 -30.56 -16.85 -11.93
N ARG A 26 -31.14 -17.91 -11.34
CA ARG A 26 -32.42 -17.81 -10.65
C ARG A 26 -32.44 -16.76 -9.54
N TRP A 27 -31.39 -16.69 -8.72
CA TRP A 27 -31.33 -15.69 -7.65
C TRP A 27 -31.21 -14.27 -8.21
N SER A 28 -30.38 -14.08 -9.22
CA SER A 28 -30.18 -12.81 -9.90
C SER A 28 -31.48 -12.32 -10.58
N ASP A 29 -32.10 -13.19 -11.37
CA ASP A 29 -33.33 -12.86 -12.10
C ASP A 29 -34.52 -12.58 -11.17
N SER A 30 -34.51 -13.16 -9.96
CA SER A 30 -35.53 -12.91 -8.91
C SER A 30 -35.28 -11.64 -8.13
N GLY A 31 -34.19 -10.89 -8.38
CA GLY A 31 -33.85 -9.65 -7.66
C GLY A 31 -33.48 -9.83 -6.19
N TYR A 32 -33.11 -11.06 -5.77
CA TYR A 32 -32.85 -11.34 -4.34
C TYR A 32 -31.62 -10.62 -3.77
N PHE A 33 -30.76 -10.09 -4.63
CA PHE A 33 -29.55 -9.40 -4.21
C PHE A 33 -29.70 -7.89 -4.18
N HIS A 34 -30.74 -7.36 -4.84
CA HIS A 34 -31.03 -5.93 -4.89
C HIS A 34 -31.58 -5.44 -3.54
N ALA A 35 -31.04 -4.30 -3.07
CA ALA A 35 -31.46 -3.66 -1.83
C ALA A 35 -32.41 -2.50 -2.12
N ASP A 36 -33.53 -2.47 -1.41
CA ASP A 36 -34.54 -1.40 -1.52
C ASP A 36 -34.33 -0.35 -0.42
N ALA A 37 -33.91 0.85 -0.83
CA ALA A 37 -33.70 1.97 0.10
C ALA A 37 -35.01 2.50 0.71
N GLU A 38 -36.16 2.26 0.08
CA GLU A 38 -37.49 2.67 0.54
C GLU A 38 -38.13 1.64 1.51
N SER A 39 -37.50 0.48 1.70
CA SER A 39 -37.99 -0.59 2.56
C SER A 39 -38.04 -0.19 4.04
N ASP A 40 -39.11 -0.58 4.77
CA ASP A 40 -39.24 -0.38 6.22
C ASP A 40 -38.41 -1.36 7.07
N LYS A 41 -37.74 -2.35 6.44
CA LYS A 41 -36.88 -3.29 7.13
C LYS A 41 -35.63 -2.63 7.73
N PRO A 42 -35.10 -3.14 8.85
CA PRO A 42 -33.83 -2.65 9.38
C PRO A 42 -32.71 -2.87 8.37
N ALA A 43 -31.86 -1.85 8.20
CA ALA A 43 -30.77 -1.91 7.25
C ALA A 43 -29.58 -2.73 7.77
N PHE A 44 -28.91 -3.43 6.87
CA PHE A 44 -27.60 -4.02 7.09
C PHE A 44 -26.77 -3.81 5.83
N SER A 45 -25.62 -3.16 5.96
CA SER A 45 -24.77 -2.83 4.81
C SER A 45 -23.32 -3.25 5.03
N ILE A 46 -22.70 -3.74 3.95
CA ILE A 46 -21.27 -4.01 3.84
C ILE A 46 -20.79 -3.43 2.50
N VAL A 47 -19.63 -2.78 2.51
CA VAL A 47 -18.91 -2.45 1.29
C VAL A 47 -17.82 -3.49 1.07
N ILE A 48 -17.72 -4.01 -0.16
CA ILE A 48 -16.62 -4.92 -0.51
C ILE A 48 -15.31 -4.13 -0.50
N PRO A 49 -14.18 -4.66 0.02
CA PRO A 49 -12.88 -4.10 -0.32
C PRO A 49 -12.70 -4.22 -1.84
N PRO A 50 -12.71 -3.10 -2.58
CA PRO A 50 -12.77 -3.16 -4.04
C PRO A 50 -11.47 -3.78 -4.59
N PRO A 51 -11.53 -4.92 -5.31
CA PRO A 51 -10.33 -5.51 -5.86
C PRO A 51 -9.69 -4.63 -6.93
N ASN A 52 -8.35 -4.55 -6.90
CA ASN A 52 -7.56 -3.83 -7.88
C ASN A 52 -7.68 -4.48 -9.27
N VAL A 53 -7.87 -3.68 -10.33
CA VAL A 53 -7.95 -4.18 -11.72
C VAL A 53 -6.59 -4.59 -12.30
N THR A 54 -5.65 -4.97 -11.47
CA THR A 54 -4.29 -5.41 -11.83
C THR A 54 -4.20 -6.87 -12.26
N GLY A 55 -5.22 -7.68 -11.93
CA GLY A 55 -5.21 -9.10 -12.23
C GLY A 55 -6.41 -9.86 -11.69
N ALA A 56 -6.43 -11.19 -11.89
CA ALA A 56 -7.48 -12.05 -11.36
C ALA A 56 -7.39 -12.21 -9.83
N LEU A 57 -8.50 -12.55 -9.20
CA LEU A 57 -8.60 -12.79 -7.77
C LEU A 57 -7.77 -14.02 -7.34
N HIS A 58 -7.39 -14.06 -6.07
CA HIS A 58 -6.74 -15.18 -5.41
C HIS A 58 -7.54 -15.64 -4.18
N LEU A 59 -7.10 -16.70 -3.47
CA LEU A 59 -7.82 -17.26 -2.33
C LEU A 59 -8.08 -16.25 -1.19
N GLY A 60 -7.22 -15.25 -1.00
CA GLY A 60 -7.47 -14.18 -0.02
C GLY A 60 -8.73 -13.39 -0.31
N HIS A 61 -8.97 -13.03 -1.57
CA HIS A 61 -10.21 -12.39 -2.00
C HIS A 61 -11.43 -13.33 -1.83
N ALA A 62 -11.25 -14.61 -2.19
CA ALA A 62 -12.30 -15.59 -2.03
C ALA A 62 -12.69 -15.78 -0.54
N LEU A 63 -11.70 -15.77 0.37
CA LEU A 63 -11.95 -15.80 1.81
C LEU A 63 -12.74 -14.57 2.27
N ASN A 64 -12.24 -13.38 1.94
CA ASN A 64 -12.89 -12.12 2.31
C ASN A 64 -14.34 -12.07 1.84
N SER A 65 -14.58 -12.35 0.54
CA SER A 65 -15.94 -12.37 -0.03
C SER A 65 -16.83 -13.46 0.60
N THR A 66 -16.26 -14.64 0.91
CA THR A 66 -17.02 -15.72 1.54
C THR A 66 -17.51 -15.32 2.93
N LEU A 67 -16.65 -14.69 3.75
CA LEU A 67 -17.03 -14.25 5.11
C LEU A 67 -18.11 -13.16 5.06
N GLN A 68 -17.97 -12.19 4.16
CA GLN A 68 -19.00 -11.17 3.94
C GLN A 68 -20.32 -11.78 3.51
N ASP A 69 -20.30 -12.70 2.53
CA ASP A 69 -21.51 -13.33 2.00
C ASP A 69 -22.25 -14.19 3.03
N ILE A 70 -21.54 -14.83 3.95
CA ILE A 70 -22.15 -15.55 5.07
C ILE A 70 -22.99 -14.59 5.92
N LEU A 71 -22.44 -13.44 6.31
CA LEU A 71 -23.16 -12.44 7.11
C LEU A 71 -24.34 -11.84 6.33
N VAL A 72 -24.13 -11.49 5.07
CA VAL A 72 -25.13 -10.94 4.17
C VAL A 72 -26.33 -11.89 4.05
N ARG A 73 -26.09 -13.18 3.77
CA ARG A 73 -27.16 -14.19 3.66
C ARG A 73 -27.86 -14.42 4.98
N MET A 74 -27.13 -14.49 6.08
CA MET A 74 -27.71 -14.63 7.42
C MET A 74 -28.65 -13.46 7.73
N ARG A 75 -28.23 -12.22 7.47
CA ARG A 75 -29.05 -11.03 7.72
C ARG A 75 -30.29 -10.97 6.84
N ARG A 76 -30.21 -11.36 5.56
CA ARG A 76 -31.39 -11.49 4.69
C ARG A 76 -32.37 -12.51 5.26
N MET A 77 -31.90 -13.67 5.75
CA MET A 77 -32.73 -14.68 6.38
C MET A 77 -33.41 -14.19 7.69
N GLN A 78 -32.75 -13.25 8.40
CA GLN A 78 -33.30 -12.61 9.60
C GLN A 78 -34.26 -11.46 9.29
N GLY A 79 -34.51 -11.14 8.00
CA GLY A 79 -35.46 -10.13 7.58
C GLY A 79 -34.94 -8.71 7.48
N PHE A 80 -33.60 -8.53 7.46
CA PHE A 80 -33.01 -7.24 7.21
C PHE A 80 -33.07 -6.85 5.71
N GLU A 81 -33.10 -5.56 5.44
CA GLU A 81 -32.79 -5.01 4.12
C GLU A 81 -31.26 -4.92 3.98
N VAL A 82 -30.68 -5.69 3.04
CA VAL A 82 -29.23 -5.92 3.01
C VAL A 82 -28.64 -5.37 1.75
N LEU A 83 -27.75 -4.38 1.88
CA LEU A 83 -26.91 -3.90 0.81
C LEU A 83 -25.48 -4.46 0.95
N TRP A 84 -25.07 -5.28 0.00
CA TRP A 84 -23.65 -5.62 -0.17
C TRP A 84 -23.15 -4.95 -1.44
N MET A 85 -22.46 -3.82 -1.24
CA MET A 85 -22.01 -2.95 -2.33
C MET A 85 -20.79 -3.55 -3.04
N PRO A 86 -20.90 -3.92 -4.33
CA PRO A 86 -19.78 -4.42 -5.13
C PRO A 86 -19.03 -3.29 -5.83
N GLY A 87 -17.79 -3.58 -6.24
CA GLY A 87 -17.03 -2.71 -7.12
C GLY A 87 -15.58 -3.12 -7.27
N THR A 88 -14.82 -2.30 -8.00
CA THR A 88 -13.40 -2.50 -8.29
C THR A 88 -12.63 -1.20 -8.08
N ASP A 89 -11.32 -1.33 -7.81
CA ASP A 89 -10.43 -0.19 -7.60
C ASP A 89 -9.58 0.04 -8.86
N HIS A 90 -9.42 1.32 -9.25
CA HIS A 90 -8.56 1.73 -10.35
C HIS A 90 -7.08 1.48 -10.07
N ALA A 91 -6.69 1.46 -8.77
CA ALA A 91 -5.34 1.12 -8.29
C ALA A 91 -4.22 1.84 -9.06
N GLY A 92 -4.23 3.18 -9.01
CA GLY A 92 -3.41 4.10 -9.81
C GLY A 92 -2.02 3.58 -10.16
N ILE A 93 -1.09 3.56 -9.20
CA ILE A 93 0.29 3.10 -9.39
C ILE A 93 0.33 1.65 -9.91
N ALA A 94 -0.43 0.75 -9.27
CA ALA A 94 -0.32 -0.68 -9.54
C ALA A 94 -0.84 -1.04 -10.94
N THR A 95 -1.93 -0.43 -11.40
CA THR A 95 -2.50 -0.67 -12.74
C THR A 95 -1.60 -0.07 -13.81
N GLN A 96 -1.15 1.18 -13.64
CA GLN A 96 -0.25 1.82 -14.60
C GLN A 96 1.07 1.04 -14.70
N ALA A 97 1.68 0.63 -13.58
CA ALA A 97 2.91 -0.17 -13.58
C ALA A 97 2.79 -1.49 -14.36
N VAL A 98 1.64 -2.18 -14.24
CA VAL A 98 1.40 -3.42 -14.98
C VAL A 98 1.30 -3.15 -16.49
N VAL A 99 0.57 -2.12 -16.89
CA VAL A 99 0.39 -1.76 -18.30
C VAL A 99 1.69 -1.25 -18.92
N GLU A 100 2.45 -0.38 -18.21
CA GLU A 100 3.76 0.10 -18.69
C GLU A 100 4.78 -1.04 -18.82
N ARG A 101 4.79 -1.99 -17.89
CA ARG A 101 5.67 -3.16 -18.00
C ARG A 101 5.35 -3.97 -19.26
N ARG A 102 4.07 -4.22 -19.53
CA ARG A 102 3.65 -4.93 -20.73
C ARG A 102 3.99 -4.16 -22.00
N LEU A 103 3.75 -2.86 -22.03
CA LEU A 103 4.10 -1.99 -23.14
C LEU A 103 5.60 -2.12 -23.48
N ARG A 104 6.44 -2.14 -22.45
CA ARG A 104 7.89 -2.31 -22.61
C ARG A 104 8.28 -3.73 -23.06
N GLU A 105 7.65 -4.76 -22.48
CA GLU A 105 7.93 -6.17 -22.82
C GLU A 105 7.43 -6.54 -24.23
N GLU A 106 6.26 -6.06 -24.64
CA GLU A 106 5.59 -6.46 -25.89
C GLU A 106 5.97 -5.55 -27.08
N GLU A 107 6.17 -4.24 -26.85
CA GLU A 107 6.37 -3.24 -27.91
C GLU A 107 7.71 -2.50 -27.81
N GLY A 108 8.43 -2.62 -26.69
CA GLY A 108 9.68 -1.89 -26.45
C GLY A 108 9.50 -0.39 -26.23
N LEU A 109 8.27 0.08 -25.94
CA LEU A 109 7.93 1.48 -25.75
C LEU A 109 7.83 1.85 -24.26
N SER A 110 8.12 3.11 -23.95
CA SER A 110 7.83 3.75 -22.66
C SER A 110 6.53 4.55 -22.72
N ARG A 111 6.02 5.00 -21.58
CA ARG A 111 4.89 5.92 -21.54
C ARG A 111 5.16 7.24 -22.28
N HIS A 112 6.39 7.72 -22.23
CA HIS A 112 6.78 8.98 -22.88
C HIS A 112 6.79 8.88 -24.40
N ASP A 113 7.06 7.67 -24.95
CA ASP A 113 6.98 7.42 -26.38
C ASP A 113 5.52 7.38 -26.86
N LEU A 114 4.62 6.89 -26.00
CA LEU A 114 3.20 6.72 -26.34
C LEU A 114 2.39 8.01 -26.14
N GLY A 115 2.70 8.78 -25.10
CA GLY A 115 1.95 9.96 -24.65
C GLY A 115 0.78 9.63 -23.71
N ARG A 116 0.33 10.66 -22.96
CA ARG A 116 -0.65 10.51 -21.87
C ARG A 116 -1.98 9.92 -22.35
N GLU A 117 -2.56 10.50 -23.37
CA GLU A 117 -3.89 10.09 -23.86
C GLU A 117 -3.91 8.62 -24.31
N ALA A 118 -2.94 8.22 -25.13
CA ALA A 118 -2.87 6.85 -25.63
C ALA A 118 -2.56 5.83 -24.52
N LEU A 119 -1.74 6.18 -23.52
CA LEU A 119 -1.52 5.30 -22.38
C LEU A 119 -2.79 5.12 -21.55
N VAL A 120 -3.49 6.22 -21.24
CA VAL A 120 -4.74 6.18 -20.46
C VAL A 120 -5.81 5.38 -21.19
N GLU A 121 -5.94 5.50 -22.50
CA GLU A 121 -6.85 4.67 -23.31
C GLU A 121 -6.53 3.18 -23.17
N ARG A 122 -5.27 2.78 -23.26
CA ARG A 122 -4.84 1.39 -23.04
C ARG A 122 -5.16 0.88 -21.66
N ILE A 123 -5.02 1.74 -20.65
CA ILE A 123 -5.36 1.37 -19.27
C ILE A 123 -6.88 1.18 -19.12
N TRP A 124 -7.71 1.99 -19.78
CA TRP A 124 -9.16 1.77 -19.82
C TRP A 124 -9.55 0.45 -20.48
N GLU A 125 -8.91 0.07 -21.58
CA GLU A 125 -9.11 -1.25 -22.22
C GLU A 125 -8.71 -2.39 -21.28
N TRP A 126 -7.55 -2.28 -20.63
CA TRP A 126 -7.09 -3.22 -19.62
C TRP A 126 -8.10 -3.35 -18.48
N LYS A 127 -8.55 -2.24 -17.92
CA LYS A 127 -9.58 -2.17 -16.86
C LYS A 127 -10.83 -2.93 -17.31
N GLY A 128 -11.33 -2.66 -18.50
CA GLY A 128 -12.54 -3.30 -19.01
C GLY A 128 -12.44 -4.82 -19.09
N GLN A 129 -11.26 -5.37 -19.41
CA GLN A 129 -11.01 -6.80 -19.45
C GLN A 129 -10.95 -7.42 -18.05
N TYR A 130 -10.17 -6.82 -17.15
CA TYR A 130 -9.94 -7.37 -15.81
C TYR A 130 -11.11 -7.18 -14.87
N GLU A 131 -11.83 -6.08 -14.95
CA GLU A 131 -13.08 -5.90 -14.21
C GLU A 131 -14.10 -6.98 -14.54
N LYS A 132 -14.34 -7.26 -15.84
CA LYS A 132 -15.23 -8.35 -16.25
C LYS A 132 -14.79 -9.69 -15.68
N ARG A 133 -13.48 -9.96 -15.67
CA ARG A 133 -12.91 -11.18 -15.09
C ARG A 133 -13.14 -11.26 -13.59
N ILE A 134 -12.86 -10.19 -12.85
CA ILE A 134 -13.05 -10.10 -11.39
C ILE A 134 -14.52 -10.32 -11.03
N ILE A 135 -15.44 -9.61 -11.69
CA ILE A 135 -16.88 -9.76 -11.45
C ILE A 135 -17.34 -11.18 -11.76
N SER A 136 -16.88 -11.77 -12.87
CA SER A 136 -17.18 -13.18 -13.20
C SER A 136 -16.68 -14.14 -12.14
N GLN A 137 -15.46 -13.94 -11.58
CA GLN A 137 -14.92 -14.77 -10.52
C GLN A 137 -15.76 -14.67 -9.23
N LEU A 138 -16.19 -13.47 -8.84
CA LEU A 138 -17.05 -13.25 -7.68
C LEU A 138 -18.43 -13.90 -7.87
N LYS A 139 -19.02 -13.81 -9.07
CA LYS A 139 -20.30 -14.47 -9.40
C LYS A 139 -20.17 -15.99 -9.36
N GLN A 140 -19.09 -16.55 -9.90
CA GLN A 140 -18.83 -18.00 -9.85
C GLN A 140 -18.54 -18.49 -8.41
N LEU A 141 -17.96 -17.64 -7.56
CA LEU A 141 -17.83 -17.90 -6.12
C LEU A 141 -19.19 -17.93 -5.43
N GLY A 142 -20.24 -17.37 -6.04
CA GLY A 142 -21.60 -17.29 -5.49
C GLY A 142 -21.83 -16.08 -4.60
N SER A 143 -21.03 -15.03 -4.75
CA SER A 143 -21.19 -13.77 -3.98
C SER A 143 -22.53 -13.11 -4.31
N SER A 144 -23.32 -12.81 -3.29
CA SER A 144 -24.67 -12.26 -3.41
C SER A 144 -24.69 -10.72 -3.28
N CYS A 145 -23.76 -10.07 -4.00
CA CYS A 145 -23.69 -8.60 -4.09
C CYS A 145 -24.88 -8.01 -4.85
N ASP A 146 -25.20 -6.77 -4.60
CA ASP A 146 -26.12 -5.97 -5.42
C ASP A 146 -25.44 -5.56 -6.73
N TRP A 147 -25.46 -6.46 -7.72
CA TRP A 147 -24.73 -6.30 -8.98
C TRP A 147 -25.23 -5.14 -9.84
N GLU A 148 -26.41 -4.63 -9.61
CA GLU A 148 -26.97 -3.46 -10.30
C GLU A 148 -26.30 -2.17 -9.84
N ARG A 149 -25.75 -2.15 -8.62
CA ARG A 149 -25.01 -1.04 -8.03
C ARG A 149 -23.49 -1.17 -8.13
N THR A 150 -22.97 -1.97 -9.06
CA THR A 150 -21.52 -2.13 -9.25
C THR A 150 -20.86 -0.77 -9.51
N ARG A 151 -19.82 -0.43 -8.72
CA ARG A 151 -19.07 0.81 -8.80
C ARG A 151 -17.61 0.57 -9.21
N PHE A 152 -17.01 1.63 -9.68
CA PHE A 152 -15.57 1.71 -9.94
C PHE A 152 -15.04 3.00 -9.29
N THR A 153 -13.92 2.93 -8.57
CA THR A 153 -13.40 4.10 -7.83
C THR A 153 -13.10 5.32 -8.69
N LEU A 154 -13.00 5.16 -10.02
CA LEU A 154 -12.82 6.24 -10.99
C LEU A 154 -14.06 6.47 -11.87
N ASP A 155 -15.26 5.97 -11.48
CA ASP A 155 -16.50 6.32 -12.16
C ASP A 155 -16.95 7.75 -11.81
N ASP A 156 -17.86 8.32 -12.59
CA ASP A 156 -18.30 9.73 -12.46
C ASP A 156 -18.86 10.05 -11.07
N ILE A 157 -19.53 9.07 -10.44
CA ILE A 157 -20.12 9.23 -9.11
C ILE A 157 -19.02 9.33 -8.05
N CYS A 158 -18.08 8.39 -8.06
CA CYS A 158 -16.95 8.40 -7.14
C CYS A 158 -16.01 9.58 -7.43
N ALA A 159 -15.76 9.92 -8.69
CA ALA A 159 -14.93 11.06 -9.07
C ALA A 159 -15.46 12.39 -8.53
N ARG A 160 -16.78 12.58 -8.56
CA ARG A 160 -17.42 13.77 -7.98
C ARG A 160 -17.18 13.87 -6.46
N ALA A 161 -17.32 12.76 -5.75
CA ALA A 161 -17.04 12.71 -4.32
C ALA A 161 -15.56 13.03 -4.00
N VAL A 162 -14.63 12.51 -4.82
CA VAL A 162 -13.19 12.79 -4.71
C VAL A 162 -12.91 14.28 -4.90
N ARG A 163 -13.46 14.88 -5.97
CA ARG A 163 -13.26 16.29 -6.27
C ARG A 163 -13.82 17.20 -5.17
N HIS A 164 -15.02 16.89 -4.67
CA HIS A 164 -15.65 17.63 -3.57
C HIS A 164 -14.81 17.54 -2.27
N THR A 165 -14.38 16.34 -1.88
CA THR A 165 -13.53 16.15 -0.68
C THR A 165 -12.21 16.89 -0.82
N PHE A 166 -11.55 16.80 -1.98
CA PHE A 166 -10.29 17.49 -2.21
C PHE A 166 -10.48 19.02 -2.09
N PHE A 167 -11.52 19.56 -2.73
CA PHE A 167 -11.83 20.98 -2.67
C PHE A 167 -12.13 21.45 -1.24
N ASP A 168 -12.95 20.70 -0.48
CA ASP A 168 -13.27 21.03 0.92
C ASP A 168 -12.00 21.10 1.78
N LEU A 169 -11.13 20.10 1.68
CA LEU A 169 -9.86 20.07 2.41
C LEU A 169 -8.90 21.19 1.96
N PHE A 170 -8.88 21.51 0.66
CA PHE A 170 -8.07 22.60 0.12
C PHE A 170 -8.59 23.95 0.61
N ASN A 171 -9.90 24.20 0.57
CA ASN A 171 -10.53 25.43 1.04
C ASN A 171 -10.30 25.64 2.56
N LYS A 172 -10.27 24.55 3.35
CA LYS A 172 -9.94 24.57 4.78
C LYS A 172 -8.42 24.71 5.06
N SER A 173 -7.58 24.78 4.03
CA SER A 173 -6.12 24.73 4.14
C SER A 173 -5.59 23.49 4.85
N TYR A 174 -6.32 22.37 4.75
CA TYR A 174 -5.87 21.06 5.20
C TYR A 174 -5.09 20.32 4.09
N ILE A 175 -5.27 20.70 2.84
CA ILE A 175 -4.40 20.33 1.72
C ILE A 175 -3.51 21.53 1.39
N TYR A 176 -2.21 21.25 1.21
CA TYR A 176 -1.21 22.25 0.85
C TYR A 176 -0.13 21.61 -0.05
N ARG A 177 0.55 22.44 -0.84
CA ARG A 177 1.72 22.05 -1.62
C ARG A 177 3.00 22.34 -0.85
N GLY A 178 3.98 21.47 -0.94
CA GLY A 178 5.27 21.70 -0.30
C GLY A 178 6.37 20.78 -0.82
N LYS A 179 7.62 21.24 -0.73
CA LYS A 179 8.80 20.47 -1.10
C LYS A 179 9.29 19.68 0.11
N ARG A 180 9.26 18.35 0.00
CA ARG A 180 9.73 17.45 1.07
C ARG A 180 10.49 16.27 0.49
N LEU A 181 11.29 15.63 1.34
CA LEU A 181 11.90 14.36 1.02
C LEU A 181 10.84 13.27 1.00
N VAL A 182 10.75 12.54 -0.10
CA VAL A 182 9.80 11.45 -0.31
C VAL A 182 10.52 10.19 -0.78
N ASN A 183 9.89 9.02 -0.59
CA ASN A 183 10.34 7.80 -1.22
C ASN A 183 10.02 7.87 -2.72
N TRP A 184 11.04 7.80 -3.55
CA TRP A 184 10.90 7.94 -5.00
C TRP A 184 11.16 6.62 -5.70
N ASP A 185 10.21 6.19 -6.52
CA ASP A 185 10.33 5.05 -7.42
C ASP A 185 10.86 5.55 -8.78
N THR A 186 12.12 5.29 -9.06
CA THR A 186 12.79 5.78 -10.27
C THR A 186 12.31 5.10 -11.56
N PHE A 187 11.77 3.88 -11.45
CA PHE A 187 11.20 3.18 -12.60
C PHE A 187 9.84 3.75 -13.00
N LEU A 188 8.97 4.00 -12.03
CA LEU A 188 7.65 4.60 -12.23
C LEU A 188 7.71 6.13 -12.26
N GLN A 189 8.82 6.72 -11.85
CA GLN A 189 9.05 8.16 -11.75
C GLN A 189 7.94 8.84 -10.95
N THR A 190 7.69 8.34 -9.74
CA THR A 190 6.65 8.84 -8.84
C THR A 190 7.01 8.62 -7.38
N ALA A 191 6.45 9.46 -6.51
CA ALA A 191 6.49 9.24 -5.08
C ALA A 191 5.65 8.02 -4.69
N VAL A 192 6.11 7.27 -3.68
CA VAL A 192 5.39 6.15 -3.05
C VAL A 192 5.31 6.37 -1.54
N SER A 193 4.22 5.89 -0.93
CA SER A 193 4.03 5.99 0.51
C SER A 193 4.93 5.02 1.27
N ASP A 194 5.25 5.31 2.53
CA ASP A 194 6.04 4.41 3.41
C ASP A 194 5.43 3.00 3.50
N ASP A 195 4.10 2.91 3.52
CA ASP A 195 3.34 1.64 3.55
C ASP A 195 3.45 0.82 2.23
N GLU A 196 4.01 1.40 1.16
CA GLU A 196 4.24 0.76 -0.15
C GLU A 196 5.71 0.40 -0.38
N VAL A 197 6.52 0.47 0.68
CA VAL A 197 7.93 0.12 0.68
C VAL A 197 8.14 -1.17 1.48
N PHE A 198 8.97 -2.07 0.97
CA PHE A 198 9.42 -3.26 1.68
C PHE A 198 10.95 -3.30 1.69
N HIS A 199 11.50 -4.04 2.62
CA HIS A 199 12.93 -4.12 2.84
C HIS A 199 13.48 -5.50 2.46
N GLU A 200 14.64 -5.52 1.80
CA GLU A 200 15.40 -6.73 1.49
C GLU A 200 16.83 -6.59 1.99
N VAL A 201 17.32 -7.65 2.64
CA VAL A 201 18.72 -7.70 3.04
C VAL A 201 19.56 -8.09 1.81
N VAL A 202 20.49 -7.21 1.43
CA VAL A 202 21.39 -7.39 0.29
C VAL A 202 22.85 -7.33 0.76
N GLU A 203 23.74 -8.06 0.07
CA GLU A 203 25.16 -7.91 0.26
C GLU A 203 25.63 -6.54 -0.26
N GLY A 204 26.38 -5.82 0.56
CA GLY A 204 26.88 -4.49 0.24
C GLY A 204 28.16 -4.19 1.01
N HIS A 205 28.54 -2.94 1.00
CA HIS A 205 29.79 -2.49 1.63
C HIS A 205 29.55 -1.24 2.45
N PHE A 206 30.46 -1.00 3.38
CA PHE A 206 30.60 0.25 4.10
C PHE A 206 31.92 0.85 3.69
N TRP A 207 31.88 1.92 2.85
CA TRP A 207 33.05 2.57 2.29
C TRP A 207 33.52 3.67 3.24
N HIS A 208 34.81 3.63 3.59
CA HIS A 208 35.48 4.62 4.42
C HIS A 208 36.41 5.47 3.56
N PHE A 209 36.19 6.78 3.53
CA PHE A 209 37.01 7.71 2.76
C PHE A 209 37.16 9.07 3.47
N ARG A 210 38.07 9.91 2.98
CA ARG A 210 38.55 11.08 3.67
C ARG A 210 38.21 12.37 2.93
N TYR A 211 37.74 13.38 3.68
CA TYR A 211 37.59 14.74 3.25
C TYR A 211 38.75 15.60 3.84
N ALA A 212 39.41 16.41 3.04
CA ALA A 212 40.50 17.27 3.50
C ALA A 212 39.94 18.44 4.31
N VAL A 213 40.58 18.78 5.42
CA VAL A 213 40.28 19.98 6.21
C VAL A 213 40.90 21.17 5.50
N ILE A 214 40.16 22.28 5.31
CA ILE A 214 40.64 23.54 4.74
C ILE A 214 41.38 24.31 5.84
N ASP A 215 42.60 24.71 5.58
CA ASP A 215 43.47 25.49 6.49
C ASP A 215 43.52 24.91 7.93
N PRO A 216 43.95 23.64 8.13
CA PRO A 216 44.05 23.05 9.44
C PRO A 216 45.09 23.78 10.31
N GLN A 217 44.73 24.03 11.58
CA GLN A 217 45.70 24.61 12.52
C GLN A 217 46.71 23.57 13.02
N SER A 218 47.79 24.03 13.62
CA SER A 218 48.81 23.15 14.18
C SER A 218 48.24 22.21 15.25
N GLY A 219 48.29 20.92 14.99
CA GLY A 219 47.75 19.88 15.88
C GLY A 219 46.31 19.39 15.56
N GLU A 220 45.64 20.05 14.62
CA GLU A 220 44.37 19.58 14.10
C GLU A 220 44.53 18.43 13.07
N PRO A 221 43.61 17.49 12.95
CA PRO A 221 43.57 16.53 11.85
C PRO A 221 43.49 17.23 10.49
N THR A 222 44.24 16.73 9.52
CA THR A 222 44.24 17.26 8.15
C THR A 222 43.13 16.70 7.29
N HIS A 223 42.46 15.65 7.76
CA HIS A 223 41.37 14.99 7.08
C HIS A 223 40.33 14.50 8.10
N VAL A 224 39.07 14.47 7.69
CA VAL A 224 37.98 13.80 8.39
C VAL A 224 37.61 12.54 7.63
N THR A 225 37.61 11.38 8.31
CA THR A 225 37.15 10.13 7.72
C THR A 225 35.64 10.00 7.92
N ILE A 226 34.94 9.66 6.85
CA ILE A 226 33.51 9.34 6.88
C ILE A 226 33.32 7.91 6.44
N ALA A 227 32.15 7.33 6.77
CA ALA A 227 31.76 5.98 6.35
C ALA A 227 30.33 6.00 5.84
N THR A 228 30.06 5.36 4.72
CA THR A 228 28.72 5.32 4.09
C THR A 228 28.49 4.03 3.33
N THR A 229 27.22 3.61 3.24
CA THR A 229 26.76 2.54 2.35
C THR A 229 26.42 3.06 0.94
N ARG A 230 26.40 4.39 0.75
CA ARG A 230 26.00 5.04 -0.51
C ARG A 230 27.02 6.11 -0.91
N PRO A 231 28.21 5.72 -1.40
CA PRO A 231 29.28 6.66 -1.73
C PRO A 231 28.88 7.63 -2.87
N GLU A 232 28.03 7.24 -3.80
CA GLU A 232 27.54 8.08 -4.89
C GLU A 232 26.79 9.33 -4.40
N THR A 233 26.11 9.26 -3.25
CA THR A 233 25.37 10.41 -2.72
C THR A 233 26.29 11.52 -2.17
N MET A 234 27.60 11.24 -1.99
CA MET A 234 28.56 12.26 -1.58
C MET A 234 28.57 13.48 -2.50
N LEU A 235 28.23 13.30 -3.77
CA LEU A 235 28.17 14.39 -4.74
C LEU A 235 27.16 15.48 -4.34
N GLY A 236 26.18 15.14 -3.48
CA GLY A 236 25.20 16.07 -2.90
C GLY A 236 25.48 16.46 -1.45
N ASP A 237 26.64 16.11 -0.86
CA ASP A 237 26.93 16.43 0.53
C ASP A 237 27.00 17.93 0.78
N THR A 238 26.44 18.36 1.90
CA THR A 238 26.37 19.76 2.33
C THR A 238 27.01 20.00 3.69
N ALA A 239 27.34 18.95 4.43
CA ALA A 239 28.11 19.01 5.69
C ALA A 239 28.69 17.64 6.05
N VAL A 240 29.59 17.65 7.03
CA VAL A 240 29.92 16.45 7.83
C VAL A 240 29.56 16.74 9.28
N ALA A 241 28.87 15.81 9.95
CA ALA A 241 28.49 15.96 11.35
C ALA A 241 29.38 15.11 12.27
N VAL A 242 29.64 15.64 13.47
CA VAL A 242 30.26 14.95 14.59
C VAL A 242 29.37 15.13 15.83
N HIS A 243 29.34 14.16 16.75
CA HIS A 243 28.50 14.23 17.92
C HIS A 243 28.88 15.42 18.85
N PRO A 244 27.92 16.21 19.37
CA PRO A 244 28.24 17.37 20.24
C PRO A 244 28.92 17.00 21.56
N ASP A 245 28.71 15.80 22.07
CA ASP A 245 29.36 15.26 23.27
C ASP A 245 29.62 13.76 23.08
N PRO A 246 30.70 13.40 22.36
CA PRO A 246 30.99 12.00 22.03
C PRO A 246 31.34 11.16 23.29
N ALA A 247 31.95 11.76 24.31
CA ALA A 247 32.28 11.09 25.55
C ALA A 247 31.02 10.63 26.30
N LYS A 248 30.04 11.53 26.47
CA LYS A 248 28.76 11.19 27.10
C LYS A 248 27.93 10.21 26.29
N ALA A 249 28.01 10.26 24.96
CA ALA A 249 27.34 9.30 24.11
C ALA A 249 27.89 7.88 24.30
N PHE A 250 29.21 7.70 24.32
CA PHE A 250 29.84 6.42 24.66
C PHE A 250 29.46 5.93 26.05
N GLU A 251 29.54 6.80 27.07
CA GLU A 251 29.16 6.46 28.45
C GLU A 251 27.73 5.91 28.52
N LYS A 252 26.78 6.58 27.88
CA LYS A 252 25.37 6.17 27.84
C LYS A 252 25.18 4.79 27.20
N ILE A 253 25.85 4.52 26.07
CA ILE A 253 25.74 3.26 25.35
C ILE A 253 26.36 2.13 26.15
N ILE A 254 27.56 2.33 26.69
CA ILE A 254 28.27 1.37 27.53
C ILE A 254 27.43 1.03 28.77
N THR A 255 26.91 2.02 29.48
CA THR A 255 26.06 1.80 30.68
C THR A 255 24.80 1.01 30.33
N ASN A 256 24.15 1.31 29.19
CA ASN A 256 22.97 0.56 28.75
C ASN A 256 23.30 -0.89 28.41
N LEU A 257 24.44 -1.12 27.74
CA LEU A 257 24.87 -2.48 27.40
C LEU A 257 25.25 -3.28 28.67
N GLU A 258 25.89 -2.66 29.66
CA GLU A 258 26.19 -3.27 30.98
C GLU A 258 24.90 -3.68 31.72
N LEU A 259 23.85 -2.85 31.67
CA LEU A 259 22.55 -3.18 32.24
C LEU A 259 21.92 -4.38 31.56
N ARG A 260 21.92 -4.41 30.23
CA ARG A 260 21.41 -5.54 29.43
C ARG A 260 22.17 -6.85 29.71
N ILE A 261 23.50 -6.78 29.87
CA ILE A 261 24.33 -7.94 30.25
C ILE A 261 23.90 -8.45 31.63
N GLY A 262 23.65 -7.54 32.61
CA GLY A 262 23.16 -7.91 33.94
C GLY A 262 21.80 -8.62 33.89
N GLU A 263 20.84 -8.07 33.15
CA GLU A 263 19.50 -8.65 32.95
C GLU A 263 19.57 -10.03 32.25
N ALA A 264 20.41 -10.17 31.22
CA ALA A 264 20.59 -11.44 30.50
C ALA A 264 21.26 -12.52 31.37
N ALA A 265 22.21 -12.14 32.22
CA ALA A 265 22.85 -13.03 33.17
C ALA A 265 21.86 -13.51 34.24
N ASP A 266 21.04 -12.63 34.80
CA ASP A 266 20.00 -12.96 35.78
C ASP A 266 18.90 -13.86 35.18
N ALA A 267 18.60 -13.69 33.89
CA ALA A 267 17.64 -14.51 33.16
C ALA A 267 18.20 -15.85 32.64
N GLY A 268 19.51 -16.12 32.79
CA GLY A 268 20.15 -17.34 32.31
C GLY A 268 20.11 -17.50 30.78
N GLN A 269 20.10 -16.43 30.02
CA GLN A 269 20.04 -16.43 28.55
C GLN A 269 21.44 -16.68 27.93
N ALA A 270 21.47 -17.41 26.82
CA ALA A 270 22.73 -17.80 26.15
C ALA A 270 23.48 -16.61 25.50
N ASP A 271 22.78 -15.46 25.25
CA ASP A 271 23.30 -14.31 24.52
C ASP A 271 24.29 -13.43 25.32
N SER A 272 24.56 -13.74 26.59
CA SER A 272 25.47 -12.95 27.43
C SER A 272 26.90 -12.82 26.89
N GLY A 273 27.35 -13.81 26.13
CA GLY A 273 28.72 -13.84 25.55
C GLY A 273 28.89 -12.85 24.38
N GLU A 274 27.84 -12.71 23.53
CA GLU A 274 27.83 -11.76 22.43
C GLU A 274 27.78 -10.33 22.92
N LEU A 275 26.94 -10.06 23.91
CA LEU A 275 26.83 -8.75 24.53
C LEU A 275 28.14 -8.32 25.24
N GLN A 276 28.85 -9.27 25.86
CA GLN A 276 30.17 -9.00 26.45
C GLN A 276 31.24 -8.66 25.38
N SER A 277 31.24 -9.38 24.27
CA SER A 277 32.14 -9.10 23.16
C SER A 277 31.85 -7.73 22.51
N GLU A 278 30.59 -7.35 22.43
CA GLU A 278 30.18 -6.03 21.99
C GLU A 278 30.66 -4.92 22.95
N LEU A 279 30.55 -5.14 24.26
CA LEU A 279 31.02 -4.20 25.27
C LEU A 279 32.54 -3.99 25.20
N GLU A 280 33.31 -5.06 25.02
CA GLU A 280 34.78 -4.98 24.86
C GLU A 280 35.14 -4.16 23.62
N ARG A 281 34.51 -4.42 22.48
CA ARG A 281 34.68 -3.64 21.24
C ARG A 281 34.36 -2.18 21.42
N LEU A 282 33.26 -1.84 22.11
CA LEU A 282 32.88 -0.45 22.38
C LEU A 282 33.89 0.27 23.28
N ARG A 283 34.41 -0.39 24.30
CA ARG A 283 35.45 0.19 25.18
C ARG A 283 36.76 0.42 24.46
N GLU A 284 37.21 -0.54 23.63
CA GLU A 284 38.40 -0.39 22.78
C GLU A 284 38.20 0.78 21.80
N ARG A 285 37.03 0.86 21.18
CA ARG A 285 36.69 1.95 20.27
C ARG A 285 36.66 3.31 20.99
N GLN A 286 36.09 3.39 22.18
CA GLN A 286 36.10 4.61 23.00
C GLN A 286 37.54 5.10 23.21
N VAL A 287 38.47 4.21 23.57
CA VAL A 287 39.88 4.58 23.76
C VAL A 287 40.52 5.10 22.49
N ASN A 288 40.26 4.46 21.35
CA ASN A 288 40.95 4.75 20.09
C ASN A 288 40.36 5.94 19.33
N VAL A 289 39.05 6.16 19.39
CA VAL A 289 38.34 7.11 18.53
C VAL A 289 37.91 8.39 19.26
N LEU A 290 37.60 8.30 20.56
CA LEU A 290 37.11 9.46 21.34
C LEU A 290 38.03 10.68 21.27
N PRO A 291 39.37 10.60 21.40
CA PRO A 291 40.22 11.77 21.35
C PRO A 291 40.14 12.52 20.01
N ILE A 292 39.98 11.80 18.92
CA ILE A 292 39.83 12.36 17.58
C ILE A 292 38.48 13.03 17.44
N LEU A 293 37.41 12.39 17.93
CA LEU A 293 36.07 12.96 17.87
C LEU A 293 35.92 14.22 18.69
N GLU A 294 36.57 14.32 19.85
CA GLU A 294 36.61 15.55 20.64
C GLU A 294 37.31 16.68 19.91
N GLN A 295 38.44 16.41 19.24
CA GLN A 295 39.11 17.40 18.39
C GLN A 295 38.23 17.84 17.22
N LEU A 296 37.58 16.92 16.51
CA LEU A 296 36.68 17.24 15.40
C LEU A 296 35.45 18.03 15.88
N ARG A 297 34.90 17.71 17.06
CA ARG A 297 33.85 18.53 17.69
C ARG A 297 34.32 19.97 17.93
N ASP A 298 35.51 20.15 18.49
CA ASP A 298 36.04 21.48 18.78
C ASP A 298 36.31 22.25 17.47
N MET A 299 36.78 21.56 16.41
CA MET A 299 36.91 22.11 15.07
C MET A 299 35.54 22.51 14.47
N ALA A 300 34.50 21.70 14.64
CA ALA A 300 33.15 22.01 14.20
C ALA A 300 32.60 23.26 14.90
N VAL A 301 32.78 23.36 16.23
CA VAL A 301 32.40 24.56 17.01
C VAL A 301 33.21 25.80 16.56
N ALA A 302 34.45 25.63 16.14
CA ALA A 302 35.28 26.70 15.58
C ALA A 302 34.94 27.08 14.12
N GLY A 303 33.97 26.40 13.49
CA GLY A 303 33.50 26.69 12.14
C GLY A 303 34.48 26.23 11.03
N ARG A 304 35.18 25.11 11.24
CA ARG A 304 36.09 24.57 10.20
C ARG A 304 35.31 24.07 9.01
N MET A 305 35.91 24.27 7.81
CA MET A 305 35.39 23.83 6.54
C MET A 305 36.18 22.63 6.02
N LEU A 306 35.52 21.81 5.24
CA LEU A 306 36.05 20.62 4.58
C LEU A 306 35.94 20.79 3.05
N HIS A 307 36.93 20.29 2.34
CA HIS A 307 36.90 20.20 0.89
C HIS A 307 36.24 18.88 0.46
N LEU A 308 35.08 18.95 -0.20
CA LEU A 308 34.37 17.81 -0.79
C LEU A 308 35.03 17.48 -2.14
N PRO A 309 35.72 16.34 -2.26
CA PRO A 309 36.38 15.96 -3.52
C PRO A 309 35.35 15.66 -4.61
N LEU A 310 35.82 15.54 -5.85
CA LEU A 310 35.07 15.18 -7.06
C LEU A 310 34.13 16.27 -7.60
N VAL A 311 33.52 17.08 -6.74
CA VAL A 311 32.63 18.21 -7.11
C VAL A 311 33.19 19.57 -6.68
N ASP A 312 34.40 19.61 -6.09
CA ASP A 312 35.15 20.81 -5.69
C ASP A 312 34.31 21.83 -4.90
N ARG A 313 33.63 21.33 -3.83
CA ARG A 313 32.77 22.14 -2.97
C ARG A 313 33.35 22.25 -1.57
N GLU A 314 33.19 23.41 -0.95
CA GLU A 314 33.50 23.62 0.47
C GLU A 314 32.23 23.35 1.31
N ILE A 315 32.34 22.49 2.32
CA ILE A 315 31.24 22.13 3.21
C ILE A 315 31.64 22.28 4.68
N PRO A 316 30.74 22.72 5.59
CA PRO A 316 31.05 22.88 6.99
C PRO A 316 31.18 21.54 7.74
N LEU A 317 32.05 21.50 8.75
CA LEU A 317 32.02 20.51 9.80
C LEU A 317 31.06 21.03 10.89
N VAL A 318 29.99 20.25 11.21
CA VAL A 318 28.93 20.65 12.15
C VAL A 318 28.81 19.70 13.33
N VAL A 319 28.14 20.12 14.39
CA VAL A 319 27.82 19.25 15.52
C VAL A 319 26.36 18.84 15.47
N ASP A 320 26.08 17.53 15.45
CA ASP A 320 24.72 17.01 15.51
C ASP A 320 24.63 15.66 16.23
N ILE A 321 23.56 15.43 16.97
CA ILE A 321 23.30 14.20 17.71
C ILE A 321 23.10 12.97 16.80
N TRP A 322 22.86 13.18 15.51
CA TRP A 322 22.76 12.12 14.53
C TRP A 322 24.08 11.39 14.28
N ALA A 323 25.21 12.08 14.42
CA ALA A 323 26.52 11.44 14.33
C ALA A 323 26.75 10.53 15.53
N LYS A 324 26.81 9.23 15.28
CA LYS A 324 26.93 8.18 16.31
C LYS A 324 28.39 7.78 16.49
N PRO A 325 29.02 8.06 17.65
CA PRO A 325 30.42 7.76 17.90
C PRO A 325 30.74 6.27 17.83
N GLU A 326 29.79 5.40 18.08
CA GLU A 326 29.89 3.95 18.05
C GLU A 326 29.91 3.34 16.64
N LEU A 327 29.55 4.11 15.59
CA LEU A 327 29.44 3.60 14.23
C LEU A 327 30.51 4.18 13.30
N GLY A 328 30.96 3.38 12.32
CA GLY A 328 31.87 3.79 11.24
C GLY A 328 33.07 4.59 11.72
N SER A 329 33.31 5.78 11.21
CA SER A 329 34.34 6.70 11.68
C SER A 329 33.95 7.53 12.92
N GLY A 330 32.71 7.50 13.34
CA GLY A 330 32.10 8.40 14.34
C GLY A 330 31.69 9.76 13.76
N CYS A 331 31.97 10.00 12.48
CA CYS A 331 31.47 11.13 11.71
C CYS A 331 30.55 10.63 10.60
N VAL A 332 29.54 11.43 10.27
CA VAL A 332 28.59 11.11 9.22
C VAL A 332 28.53 12.24 8.20
N LYS A 333 28.58 11.90 6.91
CA LYS A 333 28.30 12.83 5.82
C LYS A 333 26.82 13.22 5.86
N ILE A 334 26.48 14.42 5.50
CA ILE A 334 25.11 14.92 5.51
C ILE A 334 24.69 15.28 4.09
N THR A 335 23.76 14.50 3.54
CA THR A 335 23.15 14.66 2.21
C THR A 335 21.64 14.88 2.35
N PRO A 336 21.18 16.06 2.73
CA PRO A 336 19.78 16.29 3.14
C PRO A 336 18.74 15.98 2.06
N ALA A 337 19.14 16.03 0.79
CA ALA A 337 18.24 15.74 -0.33
C ALA A 337 18.06 14.24 -0.64
N HIS A 338 18.83 13.32 0.01
CA HIS A 338 18.89 11.90 -0.35
C HIS A 338 18.89 10.93 0.83
N ASP A 339 18.67 11.40 2.05
CA ASP A 339 18.52 10.58 3.25
C ASP A 339 17.55 11.26 4.25
N PRO A 340 16.55 10.52 4.78
CA PRO A 340 15.57 11.11 5.70
C PRO A 340 16.16 11.67 7.00
N ASN A 341 17.20 11.03 7.55
CA ASN A 341 17.83 11.49 8.78
C ASN A 341 18.72 12.71 8.51
N ASP A 342 19.43 12.71 7.37
CA ASP A 342 20.23 13.85 6.93
C ASP A 342 19.35 15.05 6.59
N TYR A 343 18.12 14.82 6.10
CA TYR A 343 17.12 15.87 5.87
C TYR A 343 16.76 16.59 7.17
N GLU A 344 16.55 15.86 8.26
CA GLU A 344 16.29 16.46 9.57
C GLU A 344 17.49 17.25 10.10
N VAL A 345 18.74 16.73 9.90
CA VAL A 345 19.95 17.47 10.23
C VAL A 345 20.04 18.75 9.38
N GLY A 346 19.76 18.64 8.09
CA GLY A 346 19.70 19.78 7.17
C GLY A 346 18.78 20.88 7.64
N GLN A 347 17.58 20.52 8.11
CA GLN A 347 16.63 21.49 8.68
C GLN A 347 17.14 22.11 9.98
N ARG A 348 17.63 21.29 10.93
CA ARG A 348 18.14 21.79 12.22
C ARG A 348 19.35 22.71 12.10
N GLN A 349 20.23 22.43 11.12
CA GLN A 349 21.47 23.15 10.89
C GLN A 349 21.35 24.21 9.78
N SER A 350 20.17 24.37 9.17
CA SER A 350 19.91 25.27 8.04
C SER A 350 20.90 25.04 6.86
N LEU A 351 21.13 23.76 6.52
CA LEU A 351 22.06 23.38 5.44
C LEU A 351 21.35 23.43 4.08
N PRO A 352 22.08 23.72 2.99
CA PRO A 352 21.54 23.59 1.64
C PRO A 352 21.10 22.15 1.34
N MET A 353 20.02 21.99 0.58
CA MET A 353 19.52 20.69 0.14
C MET A 353 19.79 20.53 -1.36
N ILE A 354 20.86 19.82 -1.72
CA ILE A 354 21.30 19.67 -3.10
C ILE A 354 20.79 18.34 -3.65
N ASN A 355 19.75 18.40 -4.48
CA ASN A 355 19.25 17.22 -5.21
C ASN A 355 20.20 16.91 -6.39
N ILE A 356 20.71 15.67 -6.45
CA ILE A 356 21.59 15.19 -7.53
C ILE A 356 20.89 14.24 -8.49
N LEU A 357 19.57 13.96 -8.31
CA LEU A 357 18.83 12.98 -9.12
C LEU A 357 17.85 13.65 -10.07
N CYS A 358 17.75 13.08 -11.27
CA CYS A 358 16.64 13.22 -12.18
C CYS A 358 15.49 12.24 -11.77
N PRO A 359 14.25 12.48 -12.22
CA PRO A 359 13.13 11.59 -11.90
C PRO A 359 13.32 10.12 -12.30
N ASP A 360 14.08 9.84 -13.35
CA ASP A 360 14.40 8.50 -13.83
C ASP A 360 15.53 7.79 -13.07
N GLY A 361 16.09 8.43 -12.03
CA GLY A 361 17.17 7.90 -11.20
C GLY A 361 18.56 8.07 -11.79
N THR A 362 18.71 8.82 -12.88
CA THR A 362 20.02 9.27 -13.38
C THR A 362 20.48 10.51 -12.61
N LEU A 363 21.78 10.74 -12.59
CA LEU A 363 22.36 11.93 -11.96
C LEU A 363 22.15 13.17 -12.81
N ASN A 364 21.80 14.29 -12.17
CA ASN A 364 21.63 15.58 -12.83
C ASN A 364 22.94 16.43 -12.82
N ALA A 365 22.89 17.63 -13.36
CA ALA A 365 24.03 18.55 -13.47
C ALA A 365 24.72 18.90 -12.14
N ASN A 366 24.03 18.77 -10.98
CA ASN A 366 24.64 19.01 -9.66
C ASN A 366 25.68 17.94 -9.28
N ALA A 367 25.66 16.79 -9.95
CA ALA A 367 26.64 15.73 -9.78
C ALA A 367 27.93 15.96 -10.62
N GLY A 368 28.02 17.06 -11.34
CA GLY A 368 29.22 17.44 -12.12
C GLY A 368 29.53 16.43 -13.23
N SER A 369 30.74 15.88 -13.24
CA SER A 369 31.20 14.93 -14.28
C SER A 369 30.47 13.60 -14.32
N TYR A 370 29.61 13.34 -13.36
CA TYR A 370 28.79 12.09 -13.25
C TYR A 370 27.37 12.25 -13.81
N GLU A 371 27.03 13.42 -14.36
CA GLU A 371 25.73 13.69 -14.98
C GLU A 371 25.37 12.61 -16.01
N GLY A 372 24.09 12.17 -15.97
CA GLY A 372 23.53 11.15 -16.86
C GLY A 372 23.83 9.70 -16.48
N GLN A 373 24.68 9.44 -15.48
CA GLN A 373 24.93 8.08 -14.98
C GLN A 373 23.80 7.64 -14.03
N THR A 374 23.52 6.35 -14.02
CA THR A 374 22.66 5.76 -12.97
C THR A 374 23.38 5.74 -11.62
N MET A 375 22.63 5.69 -10.50
CA MET A 375 23.22 5.60 -9.15
C MET A 375 24.22 4.45 -9.00
N SER A 376 23.95 3.31 -9.64
CA SER A 376 24.84 2.14 -9.60
C SER A 376 26.13 2.34 -10.38
N GLU A 377 26.08 2.98 -11.54
CA GLU A 377 27.26 3.33 -12.34
C GLU A 377 28.11 4.38 -11.63
N ALA A 378 27.46 5.44 -11.14
CA ALA A 378 28.11 6.51 -10.39
C ALA A 378 28.79 5.98 -9.12
N ARG A 379 28.16 5.05 -8.38
CA ARG A 379 28.79 4.41 -7.22
C ARG A 379 30.11 3.77 -7.56
N LYS A 380 30.16 2.99 -8.64
CA LYS A 380 31.40 2.32 -9.09
C LYS A 380 32.48 3.33 -9.49
N GLN A 381 32.07 4.38 -10.21
CA GLN A 381 33.01 5.40 -10.69
C GLN A 381 33.52 6.26 -9.53
N VAL A 382 32.65 6.70 -8.61
CA VAL A 382 33.03 7.47 -7.41
C VAL A 382 34.06 6.71 -6.56
N VAL A 383 33.81 5.40 -6.31
CA VAL A 383 34.74 4.55 -5.56
C VAL A 383 36.11 4.48 -6.26
N ALA A 384 36.14 4.25 -7.58
CA ALA A 384 37.38 4.18 -8.35
C ALA A 384 38.15 5.53 -8.35
N ASP A 385 37.42 6.64 -8.46
CA ASP A 385 38.02 7.98 -8.45
C ASP A 385 38.59 8.32 -7.07
N LEU A 386 37.90 8.00 -5.98
CA LEU A 386 38.40 8.14 -4.61
C LEU A 386 39.65 7.29 -4.34
N GLU A 387 39.68 6.06 -4.87
CA GLU A 387 40.85 5.20 -4.82
C GLU A 387 42.04 5.82 -5.58
N SER A 388 41.81 6.32 -6.79
CA SER A 388 42.86 6.97 -7.62
C SER A 388 43.43 8.21 -6.97
N LEU A 389 42.65 8.98 -6.22
CA LEU A 389 43.05 10.13 -5.43
C LEU A 389 43.71 9.75 -4.09
N GLY A 390 43.75 8.47 -3.74
CA GLY A 390 44.28 8.00 -2.46
C GLY A 390 43.45 8.43 -1.25
N LEU A 391 42.19 8.73 -1.47
CA LEU A 391 41.24 9.17 -0.42
C LEU A 391 40.47 8.01 0.21
N MET A 392 40.38 6.83 -0.44
CA MET A 392 39.79 5.63 0.12
C MET A 392 40.65 5.10 1.27
N SER A 393 40.04 4.77 2.41
CA SER A 393 40.73 4.24 3.59
C SER A 393 40.47 2.75 3.79
N GLU A 394 39.24 2.30 3.69
CA GLU A 394 38.82 0.94 3.96
C GLU A 394 37.50 0.63 3.26
N ILE A 395 37.28 -0.64 2.91
CA ILE A 395 36.00 -1.17 2.43
C ILE A 395 35.65 -2.36 3.33
N GLU A 396 34.55 -2.23 4.06
CA GLU A 396 34.02 -3.27 4.98
C GLU A 396 32.80 -3.93 4.32
N ASP A 397 32.85 -5.27 4.16
CA ASP A 397 31.70 -6.04 3.68
C ASP A 397 30.58 -6.02 4.72
N ARG A 398 29.35 -5.79 4.28
CA ARG A 398 28.20 -5.64 5.18
C ARG A 398 26.90 -6.05 4.51
N GLU A 399 26.01 -6.69 5.25
CA GLU A 399 24.61 -6.80 4.87
C GLU A 399 23.90 -5.46 5.07
N ILE A 400 23.15 -5.04 4.05
CA ILE A 400 22.41 -3.77 4.02
C ILE A 400 20.93 -4.07 3.88
N ASP A 401 20.13 -3.48 4.74
CA ASP A 401 18.66 -3.49 4.62
C ASP A 401 18.25 -2.41 3.62
N LEU A 402 17.91 -2.84 2.39
CA LEU A 402 17.62 -1.95 1.27
C LEU A 402 16.13 -1.85 1.03
N ALA A 403 15.62 -0.62 1.04
CA ALA A 403 14.22 -0.32 0.75
C ALA A 403 13.90 -0.48 -0.74
N HIS A 404 12.79 -1.16 -1.06
CA HIS A 404 12.31 -1.38 -2.42
C HIS A 404 10.85 -0.97 -2.55
N SER A 405 10.47 -0.47 -3.72
CA SER A 405 9.07 -0.23 -4.07
C SER A 405 8.29 -1.54 -4.19
N ASP A 406 7.16 -1.67 -3.50
CA ASP A 406 6.30 -2.85 -3.64
C ASP A 406 5.70 -2.97 -5.04
N ARG A 407 5.66 -1.89 -5.82
CA ARG A 407 5.05 -1.83 -7.15
C ARG A 407 6.01 -2.20 -8.27
N SER A 408 7.14 -1.53 -8.37
CA SER A 408 8.17 -1.78 -9.39
C SER A 408 9.15 -2.87 -9.00
N LYS A 409 9.35 -3.12 -7.69
CA LYS A 409 10.41 -3.96 -7.13
C LYS A 409 11.81 -3.40 -7.31
N THR A 410 11.93 -2.11 -7.65
CA THR A 410 13.20 -1.41 -7.74
C THR A 410 13.57 -0.77 -6.40
N PRO A 411 14.86 -0.53 -6.12
CA PRO A 411 15.28 0.22 -4.94
C PRO A 411 14.61 1.60 -4.89
N ILE A 412 14.26 2.02 -3.68
CA ILE A 412 13.74 3.36 -3.41
C ILE A 412 14.91 4.34 -3.31
N GLU A 413 14.76 5.48 -3.96
CA GLU A 413 15.67 6.61 -3.86
C GLU A 413 14.98 7.77 -3.12
N PRO A 414 15.39 8.11 -1.87
CA PRO A 414 14.88 9.32 -1.24
C PRO A 414 15.23 10.55 -2.08
N CYS A 415 14.24 11.37 -2.42
CA CYS A 415 14.40 12.52 -3.30
C CYS A 415 13.51 13.68 -2.83
N LEU A 416 14.01 14.91 -2.98
CA LEU A 416 13.22 16.11 -2.78
C LEU A 416 12.26 16.29 -3.95
N ALA A 417 10.96 16.34 -3.67
CA ALA A 417 9.93 16.58 -4.66
C ALA A 417 8.84 17.49 -4.12
N ASP A 418 8.29 18.31 -5.02
CA ASP A 418 7.07 19.07 -4.73
C ASP A 418 5.89 18.11 -4.71
N GLN A 419 5.12 18.13 -3.63
CA GLN A 419 4.01 17.22 -3.40
C GLN A 419 2.82 17.96 -2.78
N TRP A 420 1.62 17.43 -3.00
CA TRP A 420 0.43 17.82 -2.27
C TRP A 420 0.28 16.94 -1.04
N PHE A 421 0.03 17.57 0.11
CA PHE A 421 -0.08 16.90 1.40
C PHE A 421 -1.42 17.17 2.06
N VAL A 422 -1.96 16.16 2.74
CA VAL A 422 -3.06 16.31 3.71
C VAL A 422 -2.46 16.45 5.11
N LYS A 423 -2.81 17.53 5.83
CA LYS A 423 -2.42 17.74 7.23
C LYS A 423 -3.12 16.75 8.14
N MET A 424 -2.34 15.87 8.76
CA MET A 424 -2.87 14.83 9.62
C MET A 424 -3.17 15.29 11.05
N ASP A 425 -2.55 16.36 11.53
CA ASP A 425 -2.72 16.83 12.91
C ASP A 425 -4.17 17.07 13.32
N VAL A 426 -4.97 17.63 12.38
CA VAL A 426 -6.38 17.97 12.61
C VAL A 426 -7.28 16.75 12.48
N LEU A 427 -7.00 15.89 11.50
CA LEU A 427 -7.87 14.76 11.12
C LEU A 427 -7.63 13.53 12.00
N ALA A 428 -6.38 13.24 12.36
CA ALA A 428 -5.99 12.01 13.05
C ALA A 428 -6.63 11.88 14.42
N GLN A 429 -6.75 12.96 15.19
CA GLN A 429 -7.27 12.89 16.55
C GLN A 429 -8.72 12.38 16.58
N SER A 430 -9.59 12.89 15.72
CA SER A 430 -10.99 12.45 15.65
C SER A 430 -11.13 10.96 15.28
N ALA A 431 -10.25 10.45 14.39
CA ALA A 431 -10.21 9.04 14.03
C ALA A 431 -9.67 8.15 15.18
N MET A 432 -8.70 8.62 15.94
CA MET A 432 -8.23 7.93 17.15
C MET A 432 -9.32 7.87 18.23
N ASP A 433 -10.02 8.97 18.45
CA ASP A 433 -11.11 9.07 19.42
C ASP A 433 -12.26 8.12 19.03
N ALA A 434 -12.60 8.01 17.74
CA ALA A 434 -13.64 7.10 17.28
C ALA A 434 -13.39 5.63 17.68
N VAL A 435 -12.12 5.18 17.65
CA VAL A 435 -11.74 3.81 18.08
C VAL A 435 -11.58 3.74 19.60
N THR A 436 -11.12 4.80 20.23
CA THR A 436 -10.92 4.84 21.70
C THR A 436 -12.25 4.83 22.43
N ASP A 437 -13.25 5.57 21.92
CA ASP A 437 -14.61 5.65 22.43
C ASP A 437 -15.49 4.48 21.99
N GLU A 438 -14.94 3.48 21.29
CA GLU A 438 -15.64 2.31 20.77
C GLU A 438 -16.79 2.61 19.79
N LYS A 439 -16.79 3.78 19.15
CA LYS A 439 -17.68 4.07 18.01
C LYS A 439 -17.31 3.20 16.79
N VAL A 440 -16.02 2.89 16.64
CA VAL A 440 -15.50 1.90 15.71
C VAL A 440 -14.79 0.81 16.50
N LYS A 441 -15.30 -0.42 16.43
CA LYS A 441 -14.73 -1.58 17.11
C LYS A 441 -13.92 -2.44 16.15
N ILE A 442 -12.66 -2.71 16.48
CA ILE A 442 -11.74 -3.52 15.66
C ILE A 442 -11.59 -4.92 16.27
N PHE A 443 -11.91 -5.94 15.50
CA PHE A 443 -11.80 -7.35 15.87
C PHE A 443 -10.79 -8.08 14.99
N PRO A 444 -9.86 -8.91 15.57
CA PRO A 444 -9.51 -9.01 16.99
C PRO A 444 -8.90 -7.74 17.56
N GLN A 445 -9.11 -7.51 18.85
CA GLN A 445 -8.70 -6.26 19.54
C GLN A 445 -7.19 -5.93 19.47
N ARG A 446 -6.35 -6.97 19.25
CA ARG A 446 -4.89 -6.78 19.10
C ARG A 446 -4.51 -5.81 17.97
N TYR A 447 -5.34 -5.68 16.92
CA TYR A 447 -5.07 -4.79 15.79
C TYR A 447 -5.40 -3.32 16.07
N ARG A 448 -6.14 -3.04 17.14
CA ARG A 448 -6.44 -1.67 17.59
C ARG A 448 -5.18 -0.86 17.86
N ARG A 449 -4.16 -1.51 18.45
CA ARG A 449 -2.90 -0.84 18.76
C ARG A 449 -2.20 -0.32 17.51
N GLY A 450 -2.01 -1.14 16.48
CA GLY A 450 -1.37 -0.70 15.23
C GLY A 450 -2.09 0.46 14.54
N TYR A 451 -3.44 0.45 14.59
CA TYR A 451 -4.25 1.57 14.09
C TYR A 451 -3.96 2.89 14.85
N LEU A 452 -3.94 2.82 16.19
CA LEU A 452 -3.70 3.99 17.04
C LEU A 452 -2.24 4.49 16.97
N ASP A 453 -1.28 3.58 16.95
CA ASP A 453 0.15 3.92 16.85
C ASP A 453 0.43 4.67 15.54
N TRP A 454 -0.09 4.18 14.40
CA TRP A 454 0.08 4.82 13.10
C TRP A 454 -0.53 6.23 13.04
N LEU A 455 -1.77 6.40 13.49
CA LEU A 455 -2.42 7.71 13.54
C LEU A 455 -1.72 8.66 14.54
N GLY A 456 -1.15 8.12 15.62
CA GLY A 456 -0.44 8.88 16.64
C GLY A 456 0.85 9.55 16.15
N GLU A 457 1.46 9.04 15.08
CA GLU A 457 2.62 9.65 14.43
C GLU A 457 2.28 10.98 13.74
N LYS A 458 1.03 11.18 13.33
CA LYS A 458 0.50 12.40 12.69
C LYS A 458 1.35 12.93 11.53
N ARG A 459 2.00 12.03 10.79
CA ARG A 459 2.75 12.39 9.58
C ARG A 459 1.80 12.84 8.48
N ASP A 460 2.08 13.98 7.87
CA ASP A 460 1.28 14.48 6.76
C ASP A 460 1.29 13.47 5.60
N TRP A 461 0.11 13.23 5.05
CA TRP A 461 -0.10 12.25 4.00
C TRP A 461 0.18 12.84 2.62
N PRO A 462 1.22 12.39 1.87
CA PRO A 462 1.45 12.80 0.50
C PRO A 462 0.39 12.20 -0.42
N VAL A 463 -0.43 13.05 -1.05
CA VAL A 463 -1.57 12.62 -1.87
C VAL A 463 -1.37 12.78 -3.37
N SER A 464 -0.30 13.42 -3.83
CA SER A 464 0.02 13.52 -5.25
C SER A 464 0.87 12.35 -5.74
N ARG A 465 0.64 11.94 -6.99
CA ARG A 465 1.41 10.92 -7.71
C ARG A 465 1.68 11.41 -9.13
N GLN A 466 2.93 11.29 -9.58
CA GLN A 466 3.41 11.68 -10.90
C GLN A 466 3.06 10.61 -11.93
N LEU A 467 1.78 10.28 -12.00
CA LEU A 467 1.17 9.28 -12.87
C LEU A 467 0.18 9.93 -13.82
N TRP A 468 -0.27 9.18 -14.81
CA TRP A 468 -1.31 9.63 -15.73
C TRP A 468 -2.66 8.96 -15.48
N TRP A 469 -2.66 7.80 -14.82
CA TRP A 469 -3.84 7.02 -14.49
C TRP A 469 -4.31 7.29 -13.04
N GLY A 470 -5.48 7.88 -12.91
CA GLY A 470 -6.11 8.21 -11.62
C GLY A 470 -6.94 9.48 -11.68
N HIS A 471 -7.39 9.94 -10.52
CA HIS A 471 -8.09 11.22 -10.37
C HIS A 471 -7.09 12.37 -10.49
N GLN A 472 -7.12 13.09 -11.58
CA GLN A 472 -6.26 14.28 -11.76
C GLN A 472 -6.61 15.34 -10.71
N ILE A 473 -5.58 15.90 -10.08
CA ILE A 473 -5.74 16.93 -9.04
C ILE A 473 -6.45 18.14 -9.61
N PRO A 474 -7.57 18.59 -8.99
CA PRO A 474 -8.41 19.67 -9.52
C PRO A 474 -7.89 21.06 -9.14
N ILE A 475 -6.61 21.31 -9.41
CA ILE A 475 -5.91 22.57 -9.11
C ILE A 475 -5.33 23.13 -10.40
N TRP A 476 -5.42 24.45 -10.55
CA TRP A 476 -4.78 25.25 -11.58
C TRP A 476 -3.80 26.20 -10.91
N SER A 477 -2.56 26.23 -11.35
CA SER A 477 -1.49 27.00 -10.73
C SER A 477 -0.91 28.03 -11.69
N ARG A 478 -0.55 29.21 -11.16
CA ARG A 478 0.10 30.27 -11.91
C ARG A 478 1.23 30.91 -11.08
N CYS A 479 2.40 31.10 -11.69
CA CYS A 479 3.48 31.89 -11.14
C CYS A 479 3.19 33.39 -11.29
N CYS A 480 3.38 34.15 -10.22
CA CYS A 480 3.33 35.61 -10.21
C CYS A 480 4.75 36.16 -10.09
N GLU A 481 5.16 36.97 -11.05
CA GLU A 481 6.52 37.50 -11.12
C GLU A 481 6.76 38.64 -10.11
N THR A 482 5.70 39.40 -9.78
CA THR A 482 5.76 40.56 -8.89
C THR A 482 4.60 40.58 -7.89
N GLU A 483 4.73 41.42 -6.87
CA GLU A 483 3.67 41.63 -5.88
C GLU A 483 2.42 42.27 -6.54
N GLU A 484 2.59 43.16 -7.52
CA GLU A 484 1.50 43.77 -8.25
C GLU A 484 0.75 42.74 -9.09
N ASP A 485 1.44 41.79 -9.75
CA ASP A 485 0.81 40.70 -10.49
C ASP A 485 0.01 39.81 -9.54
N LEU A 486 0.58 39.46 -8.38
CA LEU A 486 -0.12 38.72 -7.36
C LEU A 486 -1.41 39.40 -6.91
N GLN A 487 -1.35 40.71 -6.59
CA GLN A 487 -2.54 41.47 -6.16
C GLN A 487 -3.61 41.49 -7.24
N GLN A 488 -3.22 41.72 -8.49
CA GLN A 488 -4.17 41.74 -9.64
C GLN A 488 -4.86 40.37 -9.80
N GLN A 489 -4.12 39.28 -9.66
CA GLN A 489 -4.69 37.92 -9.73
C GLN A 489 -5.64 37.66 -8.56
N GLN A 490 -5.28 38.05 -7.34
CA GLN A 490 -6.15 37.90 -6.17
C GLN A 490 -7.45 38.66 -6.32
N GLU A 491 -7.43 39.91 -6.81
CA GLU A 491 -8.66 40.69 -7.10
C GLU A 491 -9.56 39.98 -8.12
N THR A 492 -8.99 39.39 -9.16
CA THR A 492 -9.72 38.59 -10.16
C THR A 492 -10.36 37.35 -9.53
N LEU A 493 -9.61 36.61 -8.74
CA LEU A 493 -10.07 35.37 -8.07
C LEU A 493 -11.12 35.66 -7.00
N ASP A 494 -11.00 36.75 -6.25
CA ASP A 494 -12.03 37.21 -5.29
C ASP A 494 -13.37 37.44 -5.97
N GLY A 495 -13.34 37.96 -7.22
CA GLY A 495 -14.53 38.06 -8.07
C GLY A 495 -15.15 36.70 -8.39
N HIS A 496 -14.33 35.71 -8.76
CA HIS A 496 -14.79 34.34 -9.02
C HIS A 496 -15.33 33.65 -7.77
N VAL A 497 -14.66 33.77 -6.63
CA VAL A 497 -15.14 33.22 -5.34
C VAL A 497 -16.54 33.77 -5.00
N GLN A 498 -16.79 35.04 -5.24
CA GLN A 498 -18.11 35.66 -5.01
C GLN A 498 -19.15 35.18 -6.01
N ILE A 499 -18.82 35.10 -7.31
CA ILE A 499 -19.76 34.69 -8.38
C ILE A 499 -20.14 33.24 -8.25
N GLN A 500 -19.20 32.36 -7.95
CA GLN A 500 -19.37 30.91 -7.86
C GLN A 500 -19.89 30.44 -6.48
N ALA A 501 -20.31 31.37 -5.63
CA ALA A 501 -20.92 31.10 -4.32
C ALA A 501 -20.09 30.12 -3.44
N GLY A 502 -18.75 30.21 -3.53
CA GLY A 502 -17.81 29.37 -2.75
C GLY A 502 -17.31 28.12 -3.46
N GLY A 503 -17.74 27.85 -4.71
CA GLY A 503 -17.24 26.71 -5.52
C GLY A 503 -15.84 26.93 -6.13
N VAL A 504 -15.17 28.05 -5.82
CA VAL A 504 -13.79 28.38 -6.17
C VAL A 504 -13.05 28.80 -4.91
N ALA A 505 -11.86 28.27 -4.71
CA ALA A 505 -10.97 28.65 -3.62
C ALA A 505 -9.54 28.79 -4.14
N TYR A 506 -8.70 29.60 -3.48
CA TYR A 506 -7.29 29.70 -3.85
C TYR A 506 -6.38 29.77 -2.62
N GLN A 507 -5.14 29.35 -2.81
CA GLN A 507 -4.03 29.47 -1.85
C GLN A 507 -2.86 30.16 -2.55
N VAL A 508 -2.04 30.86 -1.75
CA VAL A 508 -0.83 31.54 -2.24
C VAL A 508 0.38 30.90 -1.56
N GLU A 509 1.30 30.41 -2.36
CA GLU A 509 2.61 29.92 -1.92
C GLU A 509 3.67 30.98 -2.26
N PHE A 510 4.33 31.54 -1.24
CA PHE A 510 5.41 32.50 -1.42
C PHE A 510 6.73 31.77 -1.64
N THR A 511 7.53 32.24 -2.62
CA THR A 511 8.84 31.63 -2.90
C THR A 511 9.83 31.85 -1.76
N ALA A 512 10.87 31.02 -1.71
CA ALA A 512 11.89 31.03 -0.67
C ALA A 512 12.64 32.37 -0.54
N ALA A 513 12.65 33.20 -1.60
CA ALA A 513 13.26 34.54 -1.56
C ALA A 513 12.55 35.49 -0.57
N GLN A 514 11.26 35.25 -0.27
CA GLN A 514 10.45 36.04 0.69
C GLN A 514 10.36 35.39 2.08
N ASN A 515 10.61 34.09 2.19
CA ASN A 515 10.63 33.37 3.45
C ASN A 515 12.07 33.26 3.98
N GLU A 516 12.48 34.12 4.92
CA GLU A 516 13.81 34.07 5.56
C GLU A 516 14.15 32.69 6.19
N ALA A 517 13.13 31.86 6.44
CA ALA A 517 13.25 30.52 7.00
C ALA A 517 13.54 29.41 5.96
N SER A 518 13.41 29.66 4.66
CA SER A 518 13.43 28.61 3.61
C SER A 518 14.62 28.70 2.66
N ARG A 519 15.68 29.43 2.97
CA ARG A 519 16.88 29.57 2.13
C ARG A 519 17.71 28.29 2.06
N THR A 520 17.15 27.20 1.56
CA THR A 520 17.84 25.89 1.55
C THR A 520 18.15 25.35 0.16
N ASP A 521 17.68 25.97 -0.93
CA ASP A 521 17.94 25.48 -2.30
C ASP A 521 18.76 26.47 -3.11
N ALA A 522 20.05 26.19 -3.30
CA ALA A 522 20.98 27.07 -4.01
C ALA A 522 20.97 26.86 -5.56
N THR A 523 20.15 25.95 -6.09
CA THR A 523 20.30 25.46 -7.47
C THR A 523 19.21 25.88 -8.45
N GLN A 524 18.05 26.40 -7.97
CA GLN A 524 17.09 27.14 -8.82
C GLN A 524 16.74 28.43 -8.07
N ALA A 525 17.23 29.55 -8.55
CA ALA A 525 16.67 30.85 -8.19
C ALA A 525 15.25 30.87 -8.77
N ASP A 526 14.24 30.54 -7.91
CA ASP A 526 12.85 30.81 -8.22
C ASP A 526 12.75 32.31 -8.52
N THR A 527 12.56 32.63 -9.80
CA THR A 527 12.57 34.02 -10.29
C THR A 527 11.23 34.71 -10.02
N HIS A 528 10.18 33.96 -9.65
CA HIS A 528 8.85 34.47 -9.40
C HIS A 528 8.64 34.85 -7.92
N PHE A 529 7.71 35.78 -7.68
CA PHE A 529 7.38 36.30 -6.35
C PHE A 529 6.55 35.32 -5.53
N ALA A 530 5.53 34.70 -6.16
CA ALA A 530 4.62 33.73 -5.54
C ALA A 530 3.98 32.81 -6.59
N VAL A 531 3.41 31.70 -6.13
CA VAL A 531 2.52 30.83 -6.93
C VAL A 531 1.13 30.87 -6.35
N ILE A 532 0.12 31.08 -7.20
CA ILE A 532 -1.29 30.96 -6.83
C ILE A 532 -1.80 29.61 -7.30
N HIS A 533 -2.45 28.90 -6.40
CA HIS A 533 -3.13 27.63 -6.64
C HIS A 533 -4.63 27.84 -6.52
N VAL A 534 -5.40 27.53 -7.57
CA VAL A 534 -6.86 27.67 -7.62
C VAL A 534 -7.52 26.32 -7.67
N GLY A 535 -8.41 26.04 -6.74
CA GLY A 535 -9.24 24.83 -6.70
C GLY A 535 -10.67 25.13 -7.19
N ILE A 536 -11.26 24.19 -7.93
CA ILE A 536 -12.62 24.25 -8.43
C ILE A 536 -13.39 23.03 -7.92
N GLU A 537 -14.52 23.26 -7.22
CA GLU A 537 -15.31 22.19 -6.60
C GLU A 537 -16.01 21.31 -7.62
N VAL A 538 -16.68 21.90 -8.60
CA VAL A 538 -17.47 21.18 -9.62
C VAL A 538 -16.76 21.27 -10.95
N GLU A 539 -16.83 20.21 -11.74
CA GLU A 539 -16.28 20.21 -13.09
C GLU A 539 -17.05 21.22 -13.96
N ASP A 540 -16.35 22.24 -14.40
CA ASP A 540 -16.89 23.33 -15.25
C ASP A 540 -15.85 23.67 -16.32
N SER A 541 -16.03 23.07 -17.50
CA SER A 541 -15.11 23.26 -18.63
C SER A 541 -15.00 24.72 -19.10
N ALA A 542 -16.02 25.55 -18.88
CA ALA A 542 -15.98 26.96 -19.25
C ALA A 542 -15.07 27.73 -18.28
N LEU A 543 -15.23 27.50 -16.99
CA LEU A 543 -14.42 28.11 -15.94
C LEU A 543 -12.97 27.62 -16.00
N GLU A 544 -12.77 26.32 -16.26
CA GLU A 544 -11.43 25.72 -16.45
C GLU A 544 -10.71 26.37 -17.63
N ALA A 545 -11.38 26.53 -18.78
CA ALA A 545 -10.84 27.24 -19.95
C ALA A 545 -10.56 28.73 -19.68
N GLU A 546 -11.36 29.39 -18.86
CA GLU A 546 -11.12 30.78 -18.46
C GLU A 546 -9.82 30.90 -17.65
N PHE A 547 -9.56 30.01 -16.70
CA PHE A 547 -8.30 29.99 -15.96
C PHE A 547 -7.09 29.69 -16.86
N GLU A 548 -7.22 28.79 -17.83
CA GLU A 548 -6.15 28.52 -18.79
C GLU A 548 -5.84 29.79 -19.64
N VAL A 549 -6.85 30.55 -20.05
CA VAL A 549 -6.67 31.82 -20.76
C VAL A 549 -5.99 32.87 -19.87
N LEU A 550 -6.24 32.86 -18.57
CA LEU A 550 -5.56 33.71 -17.58
C LEU A 550 -4.13 33.27 -17.27
N GLY A 551 -3.65 32.18 -17.88
CA GLY A 551 -2.30 31.66 -17.73
C GLY A 551 -2.11 30.66 -16.58
N TYR A 552 -3.21 30.18 -15.99
CA TYR A 552 -3.14 29.07 -15.04
C TYR A 552 -2.95 27.73 -15.77
N GLN A 553 -2.15 26.86 -15.22
CA GLN A 553 -1.92 25.52 -15.74
C GLN A 553 -2.50 24.49 -14.77
N ARG A 554 -3.23 23.51 -15.32
CA ARG A 554 -3.79 22.42 -14.52
C ARG A 554 -2.67 21.53 -14.01
N GLU A 555 -2.78 21.10 -12.76
CA GLU A 555 -1.86 20.12 -12.16
C GLU A 555 -1.86 18.83 -12.97
N GLU A 556 -0.66 18.32 -13.27
CA GLU A 556 -0.50 17.09 -14.06
C GLU A 556 -0.62 15.82 -13.21
N ASP A 557 -0.32 15.92 -11.93
CA ASP A 557 -0.36 14.81 -10.99
C ASP A 557 -1.78 14.30 -10.77
N VAL A 558 -1.87 13.01 -10.42
CA VAL A 558 -3.12 12.39 -9.98
C VAL A 558 -3.08 12.14 -8.47
N LEU A 559 -4.24 11.94 -7.89
CA LEU A 559 -4.37 11.59 -6.48
C LEU A 559 -3.93 10.16 -6.20
N ASP A 560 -3.39 9.95 -5.01
CA ASP A 560 -3.14 8.63 -4.45
C ASP A 560 -4.41 7.76 -4.47
N THR A 561 -4.28 6.51 -4.86
CA THR A 561 -5.37 5.51 -4.87
C THR A 561 -6.14 5.49 -3.55
N TRP A 562 -5.42 5.60 -2.43
CA TRP A 562 -6.02 5.57 -1.11
C TRP A 562 -6.89 6.78 -0.79
N PHE A 563 -6.75 7.90 -1.51
CA PHE A 563 -7.63 9.06 -1.35
C PHE A 563 -9.05 8.75 -1.81
N SER A 564 -9.23 8.19 -3.00
CA SER A 564 -10.54 7.80 -3.51
C SER A 564 -11.10 6.57 -2.79
N SER A 565 -10.23 5.58 -2.47
CA SER A 565 -10.64 4.38 -1.75
C SER A 565 -11.10 4.68 -0.31
N ALA A 566 -10.60 5.76 0.31
CA ALA A 566 -11.06 6.22 1.63
C ALA A 566 -12.50 6.74 1.63
N LEU A 567 -13.01 7.15 0.46
CA LEU A 567 -14.38 7.65 0.33
C LEU A 567 -15.40 6.54 0.03
N TRP A 568 -14.94 5.31 -0.20
CA TRP A 568 -15.73 4.19 -0.67
C TRP A 568 -17.06 3.96 0.05
N PRO A 569 -17.16 4.04 1.40
CA PRO A 569 -18.41 3.82 2.12
C PRO A 569 -19.54 4.80 1.77
N HIS A 570 -19.22 6.03 1.38
CA HIS A 570 -20.19 7.09 1.07
C HIS A 570 -20.19 7.50 -0.40
N SER A 571 -19.05 7.48 -1.09
CA SER A 571 -19.00 7.80 -2.53
C SER A 571 -19.82 6.81 -3.36
N THR A 572 -19.84 5.53 -2.99
CA THR A 572 -20.65 4.51 -3.66
C THR A 572 -22.16 4.72 -3.51
N LEU A 573 -22.59 5.47 -2.50
CA LEU A 573 -23.96 5.86 -2.23
C LEU A 573 -24.32 7.24 -2.77
N SER A 574 -23.50 7.75 -3.70
CA SER A 574 -23.67 9.00 -4.44
C SER A 574 -23.42 10.28 -3.63
N TRP A 575 -22.82 10.19 -2.41
CA TRP A 575 -22.37 11.42 -1.74
C TRP A 575 -21.46 12.25 -2.69
N PRO A 576 -21.56 13.59 -2.75
CA PRO A 576 -22.20 14.50 -1.78
C PRO A 576 -23.72 14.71 -1.95
N ASP A 577 -24.42 14.02 -2.86
CA ASP A 577 -25.86 14.13 -2.96
C ASP A 577 -26.55 13.47 -1.75
N GLU A 578 -27.64 14.08 -1.29
CA GLU A 578 -28.52 13.52 -0.25
C GLU A 578 -29.46 12.47 -0.89
N THR A 579 -29.01 11.22 -0.97
CA THR A 579 -29.79 10.12 -1.55
C THR A 579 -30.49 9.29 -0.48
N THR A 580 -31.55 8.57 -0.87
CA THR A 580 -32.25 7.60 0.01
C THR A 580 -31.31 6.45 0.39
N GLU A 581 -30.46 6.02 -0.53
CA GLU A 581 -29.41 5.02 -0.29
C GLU A 581 -28.43 5.47 0.78
N LEU A 582 -27.92 6.71 0.70
CA LEU A 582 -27.01 7.26 1.69
C LEU A 582 -27.67 7.31 3.07
N ALA A 583 -28.90 7.85 3.14
CA ALA A 583 -29.65 7.94 4.39
C ALA A 583 -29.97 6.56 5.02
N LYS A 584 -30.15 5.52 4.19
CA LYS A 584 -30.52 4.18 4.64
C LYS A 584 -29.33 3.32 5.03
N PHE A 585 -28.25 3.34 4.23
CA PHE A 585 -27.16 2.37 4.29
C PHE A 585 -25.82 2.92 4.80
N TYR A 586 -25.71 4.21 5.05
CA TYR A 586 -24.57 4.80 5.74
C TYR A 586 -24.94 5.15 7.19
N PRO A 587 -24.08 4.84 8.17
CA PRO A 587 -22.82 4.09 8.10
C PRO A 587 -22.98 2.63 7.67
N SER A 588 -21.95 2.07 7.01
CA SER A 588 -21.90 0.61 6.80
C SER A 588 -21.92 -0.11 8.15
N THR A 589 -22.66 -1.22 8.24
CA THR A 589 -22.81 -1.94 9.53
C THR A 589 -21.50 -2.59 9.95
N THR A 590 -20.85 -3.28 9.02
CA THR A 590 -19.61 -4.04 9.28
C THR A 590 -18.66 -3.92 8.10
N LEU A 591 -17.37 -3.80 8.37
CA LEU A 591 -16.30 -3.93 7.39
C LEU A 591 -15.51 -5.21 7.64
N ILE A 592 -15.22 -6.00 6.59
CA ILE A 592 -14.34 -7.17 6.68
C ILE A 592 -13.17 -6.98 5.75
N THR A 593 -11.94 -7.05 6.29
CA THR A 593 -10.73 -6.79 5.51
C THR A 593 -9.50 -7.52 6.05
N SER A 594 -8.36 -7.43 5.34
CA SER A 594 -7.06 -7.94 5.79
C SER A 594 -6.32 -6.93 6.66
N ARG A 595 -5.44 -7.45 7.53
CA ARG A 595 -4.58 -6.62 8.39
C ARG A 595 -3.64 -5.68 7.62
N ASP A 596 -3.31 -6.02 6.37
CA ASP A 596 -2.35 -5.24 5.56
C ASP A 596 -2.85 -3.86 5.19
N ILE A 597 -4.18 -3.66 5.20
CA ILE A 597 -4.79 -2.41 4.79
C ILE A 597 -5.52 -1.69 5.94
N ILE A 598 -5.15 -1.98 7.20
CA ILE A 598 -5.70 -1.26 8.35
C ILE A 598 -5.32 0.22 8.27
N THR A 599 -4.05 0.52 8.06
CA THR A 599 -3.52 1.89 7.95
C THR A 599 -3.86 2.52 6.60
N LEU A 600 -3.66 1.76 5.52
CA LEU A 600 -3.87 2.22 4.16
C LEU A 600 -5.35 2.53 3.85
N TRP A 601 -6.28 1.77 4.39
CA TRP A 601 -7.70 1.87 4.03
C TRP A 601 -8.62 2.15 5.21
N VAL A 602 -8.61 1.31 6.25
CA VAL A 602 -9.55 1.44 7.37
C VAL A 602 -9.41 2.79 8.07
N ALA A 603 -8.18 3.18 8.44
CA ALA A 603 -7.92 4.43 9.12
C ALA A 603 -8.30 5.64 8.23
N ARG A 604 -7.95 5.59 6.94
CA ARG A 604 -8.28 6.66 6.00
C ARG A 604 -9.78 6.79 5.73
N MET A 605 -10.54 5.67 5.72
CA MET A 605 -12.01 5.74 5.64
C MET A 605 -12.61 6.41 6.87
N VAL A 606 -12.11 6.12 8.07
CA VAL A 606 -12.60 6.77 9.30
C VAL A 606 -12.27 8.27 9.29
N LEU A 607 -11.05 8.66 8.86
CA LEU A 607 -10.66 10.06 8.70
C LEU A 607 -11.63 10.81 7.78
N MET A 608 -11.84 10.26 6.58
CA MET A 608 -12.65 10.93 5.54
C MET A 608 -14.15 10.91 5.86
N GLY A 609 -14.67 9.82 6.45
CA GLY A 609 -16.06 9.76 6.90
C GLY A 609 -16.38 10.82 7.95
N LEU A 610 -15.49 10.98 8.94
CA LEU A 610 -15.63 12.01 9.97
C LEU A 610 -15.49 13.44 9.42
N ASN A 611 -14.57 13.67 8.46
CA ASN A 611 -14.43 14.98 7.83
C ASN A 611 -15.65 15.34 6.96
N ASN A 612 -16.12 14.40 6.14
CA ASN A 612 -17.12 14.65 5.11
C ASN A 612 -18.57 14.66 5.66
N LEU A 613 -18.86 13.76 6.60
CA LEU A 613 -20.23 13.51 7.09
C LEU A 613 -20.36 13.72 8.61
N GLY A 614 -19.25 13.94 9.33
CA GLY A 614 -19.25 14.04 10.79
C GLY A 614 -19.59 12.74 11.51
N GLU A 615 -19.65 11.61 10.79
CA GLU A 615 -20.04 10.31 11.30
C GLU A 615 -19.04 9.22 10.85
N VAL A 616 -18.86 8.19 11.70
CA VAL A 616 -17.97 7.06 11.37
C VAL A 616 -18.51 6.29 10.16
N PRO A 617 -17.65 5.79 9.26
CA PRO A 617 -18.11 5.11 8.04
C PRO A 617 -18.65 3.70 8.30
N PHE A 618 -18.32 3.12 9.44
CA PHE A 618 -18.76 1.79 9.91
C PHE A 618 -18.56 1.67 11.41
N SER A 619 -19.38 0.79 12.06
CA SER A 619 -19.30 0.59 13.51
C SER A 619 -18.39 -0.57 13.92
N GLU A 620 -18.19 -1.55 13.04
CA GLU A 620 -17.39 -2.74 13.32
C GLU A 620 -16.44 -3.06 12.17
N VAL A 621 -15.21 -3.44 12.53
CA VAL A 621 -14.17 -3.87 11.58
C VAL A 621 -13.68 -5.25 11.98
N PHE A 622 -13.86 -6.23 11.12
CA PHE A 622 -13.38 -7.58 11.32
C PHE A 622 -12.16 -7.86 10.44
N ILE A 623 -11.02 -8.13 11.08
CA ILE A 623 -9.75 -8.43 10.40
C ILE A 623 -9.61 -9.95 10.29
N HIS A 624 -9.78 -10.46 9.07
CA HIS A 624 -9.64 -11.89 8.80
C HIS A 624 -8.18 -12.35 8.72
N PRO A 625 -7.88 -13.64 8.98
CA PRO A 625 -6.54 -14.18 8.84
C PRO A 625 -6.06 -14.20 7.39
N LYS A 626 -4.75 -14.22 7.19
CA LYS A 626 -4.15 -14.44 5.87
C LYS A 626 -4.16 -15.91 5.48
N ILE A 627 -4.19 -16.17 4.17
CA ILE A 627 -3.90 -17.49 3.62
C ILE A 627 -2.45 -17.49 3.16
N LEU A 628 -1.68 -18.41 3.73
CA LEU A 628 -0.27 -18.61 3.44
C LEU A 628 -0.07 -19.95 2.74
N ASP A 629 0.97 -20.12 1.97
CA ASP A 629 1.36 -21.41 1.40
C ASP A 629 1.91 -22.38 2.47
N GLY A 630 2.35 -23.56 2.06
CA GLY A 630 2.92 -24.57 2.97
C GLY A 630 4.20 -24.12 3.68
N TYR A 631 4.93 -23.17 3.08
CA TYR A 631 6.15 -22.58 3.64
C TYR A 631 5.88 -21.40 4.58
N GLY A 632 4.63 -20.94 4.68
CA GLY A 632 4.24 -19.76 5.47
C GLY A 632 4.42 -18.45 4.72
N GLU A 633 4.58 -18.49 3.40
CA GLU A 633 4.67 -17.30 2.55
C GLU A 633 3.28 -16.86 2.09
N THR A 634 3.06 -15.54 2.00
CA THR A 634 1.84 -14.98 1.43
C THR A 634 1.69 -15.41 -0.02
N MET A 635 0.49 -15.90 -0.39
CA MET A 635 0.17 -16.31 -1.74
C MET A 635 0.11 -15.10 -2.68
N SER A 636 0.87 -15.15 -3.78
CA SER A 636 0.82 -14.17 -4.86
C SER A 636 1.13 -14.82 -6.21
N LYS A 637 0.67 -14.16 -7.29
CA LYS A 637 1.03 -14.61 -8.64
C LYS A 637 2.52 -14.41 -8.93
N SER A 638 3.11 -13.34 -8.40
CA SER A 638 4.53 -13.03 -8.58
C SER A 638 5.47 -14.02 -7.90
N LYS A 639 4.99 -14.84 -6.96
CA LYS A 639 5.75 -15.91 -6.30
C LYS A 639 5.46 -17.30 -6.85
N GLY A 640 4.52 -17.42 -7.76
CA GLY A 640 4.12 -18.72 -8.32
C GLY A 640 3.29 -19.61 -7.40
N ASN A 641 3.00 -19.20 -6.16
CA ASN A 641 2.27 -19.98 -5.17
C ASN A 641 0.78 -19.59 -5.05
N GLY A 642 0.31 -18.70 -5.92
CA GLY A 642 -1.07 -18.24 -5.93
C GLY A 642 -2.03 -19.29 -6.48
N VAL A 643 -3.09 -19.62 -5.74
CA VAL A 643 -4.19 -20.50 -6.18
C VAL A 643 -5.29 -19.64 -6.77
N ASP A 644 -5.71 -19.94 -8.01
CA ASP A 644 -6.88 -19.32 -8.63
C ASP A 644 -8.15 -19.96 -8.02
N PRO A 645 -9.08 -19.18 -7.46
CA PRO A 645 -10.34 -19.70 -6.95
C PRO A 645 -11.13 -20.49 -8.00
N LEU A 646 -11.02 -20.13 -9.28
CA LEU A 646 -11.72 -20.83 -10.35
C LEU A 646 -11.21 -22.26 -10.57
N ASP A 647 -9.91 -22.51 -10.43
CA ASP A 647 -9.35 -23.86 -10.49
C ASP A 647 -9.92 -24.76 -9.38
N VAL A 648 -10.09 -24.19 -8.19
CA VAL A 648 -10.69 -24.90 -7.05
C VAL A 648 -12.19 -25.15 -7.28
N ILE A 649 -12.92 -24.15 -7.79
CA ILE A 649 -14.35 -24.28 -8.13
C ILE A 649 -14.55 -25.35 -9.23
N GLU A 650 -13.72 -25.33 -10.25
CA GLU A 650 -13.77 -26.30 -11.35
C GLU A 650 -13.62 -27.73 -10.85
N LYS A 651 -12.70 -27.99 -9.92
CA LYS A 651 -12.42 -29.32 -9.40
C LYS A 651 -13.35 -29.74 -8.27
N PHE A 652 -13.63 -28.86 -7.33
CA PHE A 652 -14.30 -29.22 -6.07
C PHE A 652 -15.68 -28.61 -5.88
N GLY A 653 -16.05 -27.60 -6.67
CA GLY A 653 -17.27 -26.81 -6.58
C GLY A 653 -17.15 -25.60 -5.66
N ALA A 654 -18.00 -24.58 -5.90
CA ALA A 654 -18.03 -23.34 -5.11
C ALA A 654 -18.37 -23.59 -3.64
N ASP A 655 -19.29 -24.52 -3.33
CA ASP A 655 -19.67 -24.88 -1.96
C ASP A 655 -18.49 -25.44 -1.17
N ALA A 656 -17.66 -26.30 -1.81
CA ALA A 656 -16.49 -26.87 -1.17
C ALA A 656 -15.40 -25.81 -0.91
N LEU A 657 -15.21 -24.87 -1.84
CA LEU A 657 -14.30 -23.74 -1.64
C LEU A 657 -14.77 -22.87 -0.47
N ARG A 658 -16.01 -22.41 -0.48
CA ARG A 658 -16.59 -21.53 0.53
C ARG A 658 -16.57 -22.15 1.92
N PHE A 659 -17.07 -23.39 2.03
CA PHE A 659 -17.07 -24.13 3.29
C PHE A 659 -15.64 -24.35 3.79
N GLY A 660 -14.70 -24.71 2.91
CA GLY A 660 -13.31 -24.93 3.28
C GLY A 660 -12.63 -23.67 3.81
N LEU A 661 -12.82 -22.55 3.15
CA LEU A 661 -12.28 -21.26 3.60
C LEU A 661 -12.87 -20.85 4.96
N ALA A 662 -14.19 -20.92 5.14
CA ALA A 662 -14.83 -20.60 6.41
C ALA A 662 -14.40 -21.55 7.54
N TYR A 663 -14.31 -22.86 7.27
CA TYR A 663 -13.90 -23.87 8.24
C TYR A 663 -12.45 -23.72 8.72
N LEU A 664 -11.54 -23.29 7.83
CA LEU A 664 -10.13 -23.07 8.14
C LEU A 664 -9.86 -21.72 8.82
N THR A 665 -10.81 -20.80 8.79
CA THR A 665 -10.67 -19.47 9.39
C THR A 665 -10.70 -19.56 10.91
N THR A 666 -9.69 -18.95 11.56
CA THR A 666 -9.58 -18.82 13.01
C THR A 666 -9.49 -17.35 13.39
N GLU A 667 -9.71 -17.01 14.66
CA GLU A 667 -9.60 -15.62 15.15
C GLU A 667 -8.14 -15.13 15.25
N THR A 668 -7.19 -16.05 15.41
CA THR A 668 -5.84 -15.69 15.86
C THR A 668 -4.71 -16.12 14.97
N GLN A 669 -4.90 -17.14 14.14
CA GLN A 669 -3.84 -17.75 13.34
C GLN A 669 -4.11 -17.63 11.85
N ASP A 670 -3.06 -17.37 11.09
CA ASP A 670 -3.09 -17.44 9.63
C ASP A 670 -3.32 -18.88 9.15
N VAL A 671 -4.00 -19.02 8.04
CA VAL A 671 -4.33 -20.33 7.44
C VAL A 671 -3.17 -20.79 6.58
N ARG A 672 -2.43 -21.80 7.03
CA ARG A 672 -1.41 -22.46 6.20
C ARG A 672 -2.07 -23.46 5.26
N MET A 673 -1.84 -23.30 3.97
CA MET A 673 -2.45 -24.10 2.92
C MET A 673 -1.34 -24.59 1.96
N PRO A 674 -0.82 -25.81 2.16
CA PRO A 674 0.10 -26.41 1.20
C PRO A 674 -0.55 -26.52 -0.17
N VAL A 675 0.21 -26.19 -1.20
CA VAL A 675 -0.24 -26.17 -2.60
C VAL A 675 0.56 -27.16 -3.46
N GLN A 676 -0.09 -27.63 -4.52
CA GLN A 676 0.47 -28.59 -5.46
C GLN A 676 0.00 -28.29 -6.88
N PHE A 677 0.76 -28.69 -7.87
CA PHE A 677 0.29 -28.72 -9.25
C PHE A 677 -0.59 -29.95 -9.48
N GLU A 678 -1.64 -29.79 -10.27
CA GLU A 678 -2.36 -30.91 -10.85
C GLU A 678 -1.92 -31.11 -12.30
N CYS A 679 -1.46 -32.31 -12.60
CA CYS A 679 -1.11 -32.68 -13.97
C CYS A 679 -2.37 -32.68 -14.84
N PRO A 680 -2.43 -31.89 -15.93
CA PRO A 680 -3.62 -31.86 -16.80
C PRO A 680 -3.81 -33.14 -17.62
N HIS A 681 -2.80 -34.02 -17.73
CA HIS A 681 -2.85 -35.27 -18.48
C HIS A 681 -3.37 -36.45 -17.68
N CYS A 682 -2.93 -36.59 -16.42
CA CYS A 682 -3.29 -37.76 -15.58
C CYS A 682 -3.94 -37.40 -14.24
N ALA A 683 -4.15 -36.14 -13.97
CA ALA A 683 -4.73 -35.59 -12.74
C ALA A 683 -3.95 -35.95 -11.43
N SER A 684 -2.68 -36.38 -11.56
CA SER A 684 -1.83 -36.63 -10.38
C SER A 684 -1.39 -35.31 -9.75
N ALA A 685 -1.26 -35.34 -8.43
CA ALA A 685 -0.77 -34.24 -7.64
C ALA A 685 0.75 -34.21 -7.64
N ILE A 686 1.35 -33.05 -7.85
CA ILE A 686 2.78 -32.80 -7.84
C ILE A 686 3.08 -31.74 -6.82
N GLU A 687 3.85 -32.07 -5.79
CA GLU A 687 4.20 -31.10 -4.74
C GLU A 687 4.86 -29.85 -5.34
N GLN A 688 4.34 -28.67 -5.00
CA GLN A 688 4.95 -27.41 -5.36
C GLN A 688 6.07 -27.07 -4.37
N THR A 689 7.28 -26.94 -4.91
CA THR A 689 8.47 -26.56 -4.16
C THR A 689 8.94 -25.16 -4.56
N LYS A 690 9.80 -24.54 -3.74
CA LYS A 690 10.42 -23.25 -4.11
C LYS A 690 11.17 -23.28 -5.44
N LYS A 691 11.65 -24.44 -5.87
CA LYS A 691 12.39 -24.61 -7.12
C LYS A 691 11.47 -24.75 -8.33
N ASN A 692 10.39 -25.55 -8.23
CA ASN A 692 9.54 -25.83 -9.39
C ASN A 692 8.40 -24.80 -9.58
N ARG A 693 8.06 -24.03 -8.55
CA ARG A 693 6.97 -23.02 -8.65
C ARG A 693 7.28 -21.87 -9.61
N GLU A 694 8.56 -21.62 -9.92
CA GLU A 694 9.03 -20.54 -10.79
C GLU A 694 9.41 -21.02 -12.19
N LEU A 695 9.28 -22.32 -12.45
CA LEU A 695 9.58 -22.87 -13.77
C LEU A 695 8.40 -22.64 -14.73
N PRO A 696 8.67 -22.27 -16.00
CA PRO A 696 7.62 -22.13 -17.02
C PRO A 696 6.98 -23.48 -17.40
N ARG A 697 7.73 -24.59 -17.27
CA ARG A 697 7.28 -25.97 -17.53
C ARG A 697 7.60 -26.88 -16.36
N VAL A 698 6.73 -27.85 -16.12
CA VAL A 698 6.93 -28.92 -15.14
C VAL A 698 6.60 -30.26 -15.79
N THR A 699 7.49 -31.23 -15.60
CA THR A 699 7.27 -32.62 -16.05
C THR A 699 6.57 -33.40 -14.97
N CYS A 700 5.50 -34.10 -15.30
CA CYS A 700 4.78 -34.97 -14.36
C CYS A 700 5.58 -36.22 -14.05
N PRO A 701 5.90 -36.53 -12.79
CA PRO A 701 6.64 -37.75 -12.45
C PRO A 701 5.83 -39.04 -12.64
N GLN A 702 4.50 -38.96 -12.85
CA GLN A 702 3.63 -40.12 -12.98
C GLN A 702 3.40 -40.54 -14.43
N CYS A 703 3.22 -39.57 -15.35
CA CYS A 703 2.95 -39.85 -16.76
C CYS A 703 4.03 -39.36 -17.72
N GLU A 704 5.06 -38.70 -17.18
CA GLU A 704 6.21 -38.13 -17.91
C GLU A 704 5.86 -37.04 -18.93
N GLU A 705 4.60 -36.58 -18.98
CA GLU A 705 4.16 -35.51 -19.83
C GLU A 705 4.46 -34.13 -19.22
N GLU A 706 4.71 -33.14 -20.08
CA GLU A 706 4.97 -31.77 -19.68
C GLU A 706 3.70 -30.91 -19.71
N PHE A 707 3.63 -29.95 -18.82
CA PHE A 707 2.59 -28.93 -18.78
C PHE A 707 3.17 -27.56 -18.41
N HIS A 708 2.50 -26.49 -18.83
CA HIS A 708 2.93 -25.16 -18.50
C HIS A 708 2.37 -24.67 -17.16
N THR A 709 3.14 -23.80 -16.50
CA THR A 709 2.74 -23.07 -15.29
C THR A 709 2.32 -21.63 -15.67
N GLN A 710 2.02 -20.82 -14.68
CA GLN A 710 1.75 -19.39 -14.86
C GLN A 710 2.96 -18.58 -15.36
N TRP A 711 4.17 -19.16 -15.36
CA TRP A 711 5.40 -18.52 -15.81
C TRP A 711 5.70 -18.72 -17.29
N ALA A 712 4.90 -19.52 -17.99
CA ALA A 712 5.01 -19.67 -19.42
C ALA A 712 4.74 -18.34 -20.12
N ARG A 713 5.65 -17.93 -21.01
CA ARG A 713 5.56 -16.65 -21.73
C ARG A 713 5.74 -16.81 -23.24
N ASN A 714 6.52 -17.79 -23.66
CA ASN A 714 6.76 -18.05 -25.09
C ASN A 714 5.70 -18.99 -25.66
N ASP A 715 5.51 -18.94 -26.98
CA ASP A 715 4.48 -19.72 -27.69
C ASP A 715 4.67 -21.23 -27.50
N GLU A 716 5.90 -21.70 -27.35
CA GLU A 716 6.21 -23.12 -27.16
C GLU A 716 5.72 -23.63 -25.80
N ASP A 717 5.91 -22.84 -24.72
CA ASP A 717 5.41 -23.19 -23.40
C ASP A 717 3.88 -23.08 -23.34
N LEU A 718 3.32 -22.00 -23.89
CA LEU A 718 1.88 -21.75 -23.92
C LEU A 718 1.10 -22.75 -24.77
N ALA A 719 1.76 -23.47 -25.69
CA ALA A 719 1.16 -24.55 -26.46
C ALA A 719 0.89 -25.83 -25.64
N LEU A 720 1.57 -25.99 -24.48
CA LEU A 720 1.31 -27.08 -23.55
C LEU A 720 0.00 -26.83 -22.78
N PRO A 721 -0.69 -27.85 -22.28
CA PRO A 721 -1.84 -27.66 -21.42
C PRO A 721 -1.41 -27.06 -20.07
N ARG A 722 -2.26 -26.22 -19.46
CA ARG A 722 -1.98 -25.57 -18.19
C ARG A 722 -2.15 -26.51 -16.99
N GLY A 723 -1.15 -26.58 -16.11
CA GLY A 723 -1.28 -27.20 -14.78
C GLY A 723 -1.95 -26.28 -13.78
N ALA A 724 -3.04 -26.72 -13.14
CA ALA A 724 -3.71 -25.98 -12.09
C ALA A 724 -2.92 -26.04 -10.77
N VAL A 725 -2.94 -24.95 -9.99
CA VAL A 725 -2.39 -24.92 -8.62
C VAL A 725 -3.54 -25.10 -7.64
N LEU A 726 -3.50 -26.15 -6.85
CA LEU A 726 -4.60 -26.57 -5.97
C LEU A 726 -4.08 -26.90 -4.56
N SER A 727 -5.00 -27.06 -3.62
CA SER A 727 -4.73 -27.59 -2.28
C SER A 727 -5.66 -28.75 -1.94
N GLU A 728 -5.11 -29.81 -1.38
CA GLU A 728 -5.90 -30.96 -0.89
C GLU A 728 -6.81 -30.62 0.28
N ARG A 729 -6.59 -29.47 0.95
CA ARG A 729 -7.46 -29.01 2.04
C ARG A 729 -8.93 -28.91 1.63
N PHE A 730 -9.21 -28.65 0.35
CA PHE A 730 -10.58 -28.57 -0.19
C PHE A 730 -11.25 -29.93 -0.40
N GLU A 731 -10.50 -31.05 -0.37
CA GLU A 731 -11.10 -32.40 -0.44
C GLU A 731 -11.98 -32.73 0.76
N ILE A 732 -11.58 -32.30 1.96
CA ILE A 732 -12.36 -32.48 3.18
C ILE A 732 -13.72 -31.79 3.02
N SER A 733 -13.70 -30.59 2.48
CA SER A 733 -14.90 -29.77 2.25
C SER A 733 -15.82 -30.39 1.20
N ARG A 734 -15.25 -30.85 0.07
CA ARG A 734 -16.00 -31.59 -0.96
C ARG A 734 -16.65 -32.86 -0.38
N ASN A 735 -15.93 -33.61 0.42
CA ASN A 735 -16.41 -34.83 1.04
C ASN A 735 -17.59 -34.54 2.02
N PHE A 736 -17.51 -33.40 2.75
CA PHE A 736 -18.60 -32.91 3.57
C PHE A 736 -19.83 -32.56 2.72
N CYS A 737 -19.70 -31.80 1.65
CA CYS A 737 -20.78 -31.48 0.72
C CYS A 737 -21.41 -32.74 0.12
N THR A 738 -20.58 -33.73 -0.26
CA THR A 738 -21.06 -35.02 -0.76
C THR A 738 -21.84 -35.79 0.29
N LYS A 739 -21.39 -35.75 1.56
CA LYS A 739 -22.12 -36.39 2.68
C LYS A 739 -23.49 -35.73 2.88
N LEU A 740 -23.55 -34.40 2.85
CA LEU A 740 -24.81 -33.65 2.97
C LEU A 740 -25.78 -34.02 1.83
N TRP A 741 -25.28 -34.06 0.58
CA TRP A 741 -26.04 -34.45 -0.59
C TRP A 741 -26.64 -35.86 -0.45
N ASN A 742 -25.81 -36.83 -0.04
CA ASN A 742 -26.26 -38.21 0.14
C ASN A 742 -27.27 -38.36 1.30
N ALA A 743 -27.11 -37.63 2.39
CA ALA A 743 -28.07 -37.61 3.50
C ALA A 743 -29.42 -37.04 3.04
N SER A 744 -29.40 -35.90 2.32
CA SER A 744 -30.61 -35.28 1.77
C SER A 744 -31.32 -36.22 0.77
N ARG A 745 -30.53 -36.84 -0.13
CA ARG A 745 -31.05 -37.84 -1.09
C ARG A 745 -31.70 -39.02 -0.39
N PHE A 746 -31.05 -39.57 0.65
CA PHE A 746 -31.59 -40.65 1.46
C PHE A 746 -32.90 -40.25 2.12
N THR A 747 -32.96 -39.05 2.74
CA THR A 747 -34.19 -38.54 3.36
C THR A 747 -35.33 -38.42 2.36
N LEU A 748 -35.07 -37.77 1.19
CA LEU A 748 -36.10 -37.60 0.16
C LEU A 748 -36.61 -38.93 -0.41
N MET A 749 -35.74 -39.92 -0.56
CA MET A 749 -36.15 -41.26 -1.02
C MET A 749 -37.09 -41.95 0.00
N ASN A 750 -36.92 -41.70 1.30
CA ASN A 750 -37.76 -42.27 2.35
C ASN A 750 -39.03 -41.44 2.63
N LEU A 751 -39.14 -40.25 2.08
CA LEU A 751 -40.35 -39.43 2.15
C LEU A 751 -41.34 -39.73 0.99
N SER A 752 -41.01 -40.66 0.11
CA SER A 752 -41.91 -41.04 -0.98
C SER A 752 -43.20 -41.63 -0.42
N GLY A 753 -44.35 -41.01 -0.71
CA GLY A 753 -45.65 -41.38 -0.18
C GLY A 753 -45.97 -40.92 1.26
N TYR A 754 -45.10 -40.07 1.83
CA TYR A 754 -45.34 -39.45 3.13
C TYR A 754 -46.37 -38.32 3.00
N GLU A 755 -47.46 -38.42 3.79
CA GLU A 755 -48.43 -37.35 3.98
C GLU A 755 -48.15 -36.67 5.32
N ALA A 756 -47.98 -35.34 5.31
CA ALA A 756 -47.74 -34.58 6.54
C ALA A 756 -49.01 -34.66 7.44
N ALA A 757 -48.83 -35.14 8.65
CA ALA A 757 -49.86 -35.16 9.70
C ALA A 757 -49.40 -34.34 10.91
N GLU A 758 -50.36 -33.78 11.65
CA GLU A 758 -50.05 -33.20 12.95
C GLU A 758 -49.68 -34.33 13.93
N VAL A 759 -48.44 -34.24 14.46
CA VAL A 759 -47.91 -35.19 15.44
C VAL A 759 -47.89 -34.50 16.79
N GLY A 760 -48.59 -35.09 17.78
CA GLY A 760 -48.59 -34.60 19.16
C GLY A 760 -47.23 -34.81 19.86
N ALA A 761 -46.93 -34.04 20.89
CA ALA A 761 -45.68 -34.18 21.64
C ALA A 761 -45.54 -35.57 22.31
N GLU A 762 -46.67 -36.21 22.59
CA GLU A 762 -46.77 -37.56 23.15
C GLU A 762 -46.42 -38.66 22.15
N ASP A 763 -46.59 -38.40 20.87
CA ASP A 763 -46.30 -39.35 19.79
C ASP A 763 -44.84 -39.36 19.37
N LEU A 764 -44.07 -38.35 19.82
CA LEU A 764 -42.63 -38.22 19.50
C LEU A 764 -41.80 -39.23 20.30
N ALA A 765 -40.98 -40.01 19.60
CA ALA A 765 -39.95 -40.85 20.19
C ALA A 765 -38.87 -40.02 20.88
N PHE A 766 -38.00 -40.64 21.65
CA PHE A 766 -36.90 -39.94 22.34
C PHE A 766 -36.00 -39.24 21.35
N GLU A 767 -35.68 -39.90 20.25
CA GLU A 767 -34.83 -39.41 19.17
C GLU A 767 -35.44 -38.17 18.49
N ASP A 768 -36.75 -38.18 18.27
CA ASP A 768 -37.47 -37.04 17.66
C ASP A 768 -37.42 -35.80 18.58
N ARG A 769 -37.69 -36.00 19.87
CA ARG A 769 -37.60 -34.94 20.88
C ARG A 769 -36.19 -34.40 21.01
N TRP A 770 -35.17 -35.28 20.94
CA TRP A 770 -33.79 -34.91 21.00
C TRP A 770 -33.40 -34.03 19.79
N ILE A 771 -33.74 -34.46 18.56
CA ILE A 771 -33.36 -33.69 17.35
C ILE A 771 -34.10 -32.36 17.27
N LEU A 772 -35.39 -32.30 17.66
CA LEU A 772 -36.15 -31.06 17.70
C LEU A 772 -35.60 -30.10 18.75
N SER A 773 -35.21 -30.60 19.94
CA SER A 773 -34.56 -29.81 20.97
C SER A 773 -33.21 -29.25 20.48
N ARG A 774 -32.43 -30.07 19.79
CA ARG A 774 -31.13 -29.62 19.20
C ARG A 774 -31.34 -28.56 18.12
N LEU A 775 -32.33 -28.74 17.24
CA LEU A 775 -32.69 -27.80 16.19
C LEU A 775 -33.12 -26.44 16.77
N SER A 776 -33.89 -26.46 17.88
CA SER A 776 -34.31 -25.23 18.56
C SER A 776 -33.19 -24.53 19.31
N SER A 777 -32.07 -25.23 19.58
CA SER A 777 -30.88 -24.65 20.27
C SER A 777 -29.85 -24.05 19.31
N VAL A 778 -29.97 -24.32 18.04
CA VAL A 778 -29.10 -23.79 16.96
C VAL A 778 -29.76 -22.61 16.28
#